data_e3698b903f949d3671ea061eb7f41b53
#
_entry.id   e3698b903f949d3671ea061eb7f41b53
#
_cell.length_a   1.000
_cell.length_b   1.000
_cell.length_c   1.000
_cell.angle_alpha   90.00
_cell.angle_beta   90.00
_cell.angle_gamma   90.00
#
_symmetry.space_group_name_H-M   'P 1'
#
loop_
_entity.id
_entity.type
_entity.pdbx_description
1 polymer ?
#
loop_
_entity_poly.entity_id
_entity_poly.type
_entity_poly.pdbx_seq_one_letter_code
_entity_poly.pdbx_strand_id
1 'polypeptide(L)'
;MNILKNIVRVGLIVTALSFNLVSCDYLDVVPPEQAGLQDATKTRKSTLGFLFTCYAGLQEDDSPIGHTSALNGSTDEFALPIEWRNDSGAFWDDYAYNLVSAANPDGLWNNYYKYIGQCYLFLRQVENNPGETLLQEWLPGEKEQWLAEAHFLIAYYHFALLRKYGPIPIITEYVPQSTPSSEFGGRCHYDYCVNWIAYQLDLAAQNLPPTREGPEWGRATSTMAKALKARVLMYAASPLWNGQFPFSSWKNKVNTPGDKDFFVGDDAKYKESIGRDDYGIELVSSSYNEKKWERAMEACQKALDFALNEGGCRLYGTEASDMTLYQTELGNNDKWLPYVPGKEDNNIQENREFKERVMMLRYMVASRYPHNKELIWGLTGKNINSRIQGRIPAHIFQTGNKTSWAGGFSAISPTLYTIEHFYTEDGVLPEEAASTGDFASRAEWFQKAGIAGNNREDIIKLCVNREPRFYAWMAFDGGDYGSKLLKASSGDAGSPCVLNMKTAAGHGYDLTRSPRNYNVTGFMTQKYVNPTAQFVFDGGAFQAGDTKPIPLIRLAELYLNLAECQANVGGANLANALANLKEVRDRAGVPTTTTVPEQSKLIEMIHNERFIEFWNEGHRYHDVRRWAEGQKYFGAKREGLNAMVKDVPFEKFNVRTTIDQPFRWNDRLYLAPIQNAEVYKNPQMVQAYGY
;
A
#
# COMPACT_ATOMS: atom_id res chain seq x y z
N MET A 1 22.26 -68.71 -51.65
CA MET A 1 21.36 -67.52 -51.56
C MET A 1 21.01 -67.08 -50.10
N ASN A 2 21.09 -67.95 -49.11
CA ASN A 2 20.75 -67.55 -47.69
C ASN A 2 21.90 -66.92 -46.93
N ILE A 3 23.16 -67.16 -47.26
CA ILE A 3 24.35 -66.60 -46.60
C ILE A 3 24.50 -65.09 -46.94
N LEU A 4 24.26 -64.70 -48.17
CA LEU A 4 24.34 -63.31 -48.64
C LEU A 4 23.22 -62.42 -47.99
N LYS A 5 22.04 -63.01 -47.78
CA LYS A 5 20.95 -62.29 -47.10
C LYS A 5 21.24 -62.06 -45.63
N ASN A 6 21.97 -62.95 -44.97
CA ASN A 6 22.30 -62.74 -43.54
C ASN A 6 23.46 -61.75 -43.36
N ILE A 7 24.41 -61.68 -44.26
CA ILE A 7 25.52 -60.70 -44.23
C ILE A 7 24.98 -59.29 -44.47
N VAL A 8 24.03 -59.13 -45.41
CA VAL A 8 23.37 -57.81 -45.64
C VAL A 8 22.50 -57.41 -44.46
N ARG A 9 21.81 -58.32 -43.74
CA ARG A 9 21.05 -58.04 -42.55
C ARG A 9 21.91 -57.66 -41.34
N VAL A 10 23.04 -58.29 -41.14
CA VAL A 10 24.01 -58.00 -40.08
C VAL A 10 24.70 -56.64 -40.35
N GLY A 11 25.07 -56.39 -41.65
CA GLY A 11 25.62 -55.10 -42.06
C GLY A 11 24.65 -53.89 -41.81
N LEU A 12 23.35 -54.07 -42.13
CA LEU A 12 22.35 -53.12 -41.93
C LEU A 12 22.06 -52.85 -40.42
N ILE A 13 22.14 -53.87 -39.59
CA ILE A 13 21.94 -53.70 -38.10
C ILE A 13 23.16 -53.02 -37.46
N VAL A 14 24.37 -53.30 -37.90
CA VAL A 14 25.61 -52.66 -37.42
C VAL A 14 25.64 -51.16 -37.85
N THR A 15 25.21 -50.87 -39.09
CA THR A 15 25.13 -49.49 -39.58
C THR A 15 24.02 -48.72 -38.88
N ALA A 16 22.87 -49.33 -38.50
CA ALA A 16 21.82 -48.73 -37.76
C ALA A 16 22.19 -48.50 -36.27
N LEU A 17 23.04 -49.34 -35.68
CA LEU A 17 23.55 -49.15 -34.31
C LEU A 17 24.67 -48.10 -34.23
N SER A 18 25.45 -47.89 -35.30
CA SER A 18 26.48 -46.84 -35.32
C SER A 18 25.90 -45.41 -35.55
N PHE A 19 24.71 -45.29 -36.06
CA PHE A 19 24.02 -43.99 -36.18
C PHE A 19 23.34 -43.51 -34.87
N ASN A 20 23.22 -44.36 -33.85
CA ASN A 20 22.62 -43.99 -32.58
C ASN A 20 23.61 -43.51 -31.50
N LEU A 21 24.92 -43.42 -31.82
CA LEU A 21 25.94 -42.99 -30.86
C LEU A 21 26.50 -41.56 -31.13
N VAL A 22 25.95 -40.84 -32.11
CA VAL A 22 26.40 -39.46 -32.43
C VAL A 22 25.25 -38.46 -32.32
N SER A 23 24.22 -38.76 -31.53
CA SER A 23 23.02 -37.90 -31.43
C SER A 23 22.84 -37.28 -30.05
N CYS A 24 23.89 -36.77 -29.45
CA CYS A 24 23.74 -35.99 -28.20
C CYS A 24 24.31 -34.57 -28.23
N ASP A 25 25.07 -34.18 -29.27
CA ASP A 25 25.63 -32.83 -29.32
C ASP A 25 24.87 -31.84 -30.21
N TYR A 26 23.88 -32.31 -30.99
CA TYR A 26 23.16 -31.42 -31.93
C TYR A 26 21.96 -30.73 -31.33
N LEU A 27 21.51 -31.12 -30.12
CA LEU A 27 20.40 -30.49 -29.42
C LEU A 27 20.84 -29.41 -28.41
N ASP A 28 22.15 -29.29 -28.18
CA ASP A 28 22.72 -28.26 -27.26
C ASP A 28 23.27 -27.02 -28.01
N VAL A 29 23.08 -26.94 -29.31
CA VAL A 29 23.39 -25.72 -30.06
C VAL A 29 22.25 -24.72 -29.81
N VAL A 30 22.40 -23.94 -28.77
CA VAL A 30 21.62 -22.71 -28.62
C VAL A 30 21.86 -21.87 -29.88
N PRO A 31 20.83 -21.50 -30.65
CA PRO A 31 21.02 -20.63 -31.81
C PRO A 31 21.86 -19.41 -31.40
N PRO A 32 22.87 -18.99 -32.19
CA PRO A 32 23.77 -17.90 -31.79
C PRO A 32 23.06 -16.56 -31.54
N GLU A 33 21.77 -16.47 -31.81
CA GLU A 33 20.91 -15.29 -31.54
C GLU A 33 20.08 -15.43 -30.27
N GLN A 34 20.06 -16.55 -29.55
CA GLN A 34 19.38 -16.67 -28.27
C GLN A 34 20.35 -16.36 -27.14
N ALA A 35 20.05 -15.22 -26.44
CA ALA A 35 20.81 -14.85 -25.27
C ALA A 35 20.68 -15.93 -24.17
N GLY A 36 21.80 -16.47 -23.75
CA GLY A 36 21.89 -17.39 -22.62
C GLY A 36 22.02 -16.67 -21.29
N LEU A 37 21.91 -17.42 -20.20
CA LEU A 37 22.07 -16.85 -18.86
C LEU A 37 23.43 -16.15 -18.66
N GLN A 38 24.48 -16.65 -19.32
CA GLN A 38 25.82 -16.05 -19.28
C GLN A 38 25.88 -14.64 -19.92
N ASP A 39 24.99 -14.34 -20.87
CA ASP A 39 24.93 -13.04 -21.51
C ASP A 39 24.34 -11.98 -20.56
N ALA A 40 23.59 -12.39 -19.55
CA ALA A 40 23.00 -11.49 -18.56
C ALA A 40 24.05 -10.78 -17.70
N THR A 41 25.22 -11.40 -17.48
CA THR A 41 26.34 -10.82 -16.70
C THR A 41 27.58 -10.55 -17.56
N LYS A 42 27.43 -10.43 -18.89
CA LYS A 42 28.52 -10.21 -19.81
C LYS A 42 29.04 -8.77 -19.79
N THR A 43 28.16 -7.81 -19.67
CA THR A 43 28.47 -6.37 -19.66
C THR A 43 27.75 -5.67 -18.52
N ARG A 44 28.20 -4.49 -18.11
CA ARG A 44 27.52 -3.65 -17.11
C ARG A 44 26.07 -3.34 -17.51
N LYS A 45 25.82 -3.08 -18.80
CA LYS A 45 24.48 -2.77 -19.30
C LYS A 45 23.54 -3.99 -19.18
N SER A 46 23.98 -5.19 -19.57
CA SER A 46 23.17 -6.39 -19.47
C SER A 46 22.92 -6.76 -18.00
N THR A 47 23.93 -6.61 -17.14
CA THR A 47 23.81 -6.88 -15.69
C THR A 47 22.86 -5.90 -15.01
N LEU A 48 22.85 -4.63 -15.37
CA LEU A 48 21.85 -3.66 -14.89
C LEU A 48 20.44 -4.07 -15.34
N GLY A 49 20.28 -4.49 -16.60
CA GLY A 49 19.02 -5.03 -17.09
C GLY A 49 18.56 -6.24 -16.30
N PHE A 50 19.49 -7.12 -15.91
CA PHE A 50 19.20 -8.27 -15.07
C PHE A 50 18.77 -7.86 -13.65
N LEU A 51 19.45 -6.90 -13.02
CA LEU A 51 19.03 -6.33 -11.74
C LEU A 51 17.59 -5.79 -11.83
N PHE A 52 17.24 -5.07 -12.90
CA PHE A 52 15.87 -4.56 -13.07
C PHE A 52 14.82 -5.67 -13.20
N THR A 53 15.17 -6.87 -13.65
CA THR A 53 14.23 -8.00 -13.59
C THR A 53 13.90 -8.40 -12.15
N CYS A 54 14.81 -8.19 -11.19
CA CYS A 54 14.55 -8.39 -9.77
C CYS A 54 13.52 -7.38 -9.23
N TYR A 55 13.56 -6.13 -9.71
CA TYR A 55 12.57 -5.10 -9.36
C TYR A 55 11.20 -5.33 -9.99
N ALA A 56 11.09 -6.09 -11.06
CA ALA A 56 9.82 -6.36 -11.74
C ALA A 56 8.80 -7.10 -10.86
N GLY A 57 9.23 -7.69 -9.75
CA GLY A 57 8.37 -8.29 -8.74
C GLY A 57 7.68 -7.29 -7.81
N LEU A 58 8.08 -6.02 -7.82
CA LEU A 58 7.41 -4.99 -7.05
C LEU A 58 6.00 -4.79 -7.61
N GLN A 59 5.01 -5.16 -6.82
CA GLN A 59 3.62 -5.14 -7.21
C GLN A 59 2.83 -4.12 -6.40
N GLU A 60 1.69 -3.81 -6.94
CA GLU A 60 0.74 -2.89 -6.37
C GLU A 60 -0.38 -3.62 -5.59
N ASP A 61 -0.07 -4.77 -5.02
CA ASP A 61 -1.07 -5.64 -4.39
C ASP A 61 -1.79 -4.98 -3.22
N ASP A 62 -1.08 -4.07 -2.56
CA ASP A 62 -1.64 -3.19 -1.56
C ASP A 62 -1.75 -1.76 -2.11
N SER A 63 -1.86 -1.63 -3.44
CA SER A 63 -1.85 -0.32 -4.08
C SER A 63 -2.97 0.55 -3.56
N PRO A 64 -2.63 1.71 -3.00
CA PRO A 64 -3.62 2.65 -2.53
C PRO A 64 -4.46 3.24 -3.65
N ILE A 65 -3.97 3.20 -4.88
CA ILE A 65 -4.60 3.86 -6.02
C ILE A 65 -5.55 2.90 -6.75
N GLY A 66 -5.27 1.59 -6.71
CA GLY A 66 -6.09 0.58 -7.37
C GLY A 66 -7.37 0.27 -6.59
N HIS A 67 -8.45 0.02 -7.33
CA HIS A 67 -9.67 -0.56 -6.79
C HIS A 67 -9.67 -2.10 -6.88
N THR A 68 -8.56 -2.68 -7.32
CA THR A 68 -8.44 -4.11 -7.60
C THR A 68 -7.71 -4.89 -6.50
N SER A 69 -7.19 -4.22 -5.47
CA SER A 69 -6.60 -4.91 -4.32
C SER A 69 -7.68 -5.48 -3.42
N ALA A 70 -7.69 -6.80 -3.25
CA ALA A 70 -8.63 -7.49 -2.37
C ALA A 70 -8.53 -7.02 -0.91
N LEU A 71 -7.34 -6.64 -0.46
CA LEU A 71 -7.13 -6.16 0.89
C LEU A 71 -7.70 -4.75 1.11
N ASN A 72 -7.46 -3.82 0.19
CA ASN A 72 -7.94 -2.44 0.30
C ASN A 72 -9.48 -2.37 0.25
N GLY A 73 -10.11 -3.12 -0.65
CA GLY A 73 -11.57 -3.15 -0.74
C GLY A 73 -12.26 -3.86 0.42
N SER A 74 -11.49 -4.58 1.23
CA SER A 74 -12.01 -5.33 2.38
C SER A 74 -11.83 -4.60 3.72
N THR A 75 -11.70 -3.28 3.69
CA THR A 75 -11.55 -2.43 4.89
C THR A 75 -12.81 -1.63 5.19
N ASP A 76 -12.80 -0.98 6.35
CA ASP A 76 -13.81 -0.01 6.76
C ASP A 76 -13.62 1.38 6.12
N GLU A 77 -12.59 1.57 5.29
CA GLU A 77 -12.27 2.86 4.67
C GLU A 77 -13.27 3.26 3.60
N PHE A 78 -13.66 2.33 2.72
CA PHE A 78 -14.56 2.62 1.61
C PHE A 78 -15.33 1.37 1.16
N ALA A 79 -16.34 1.60 0.33
CA ALA A 79 -17.06 0.55 -0.39
C ALA A 79 -17.06 0.83 -1.90
N LEU A 80 -17.30 -0.20 -2.70
CA LEU A 80 -17.45 -0.12 -4.16
C LEU A 80 -18.81 -0.66 -4.57
N PRO A 81 -19.34 -0.27 -5.75
CA PRO A 81 -20.51 -0.95 -6.33
C PRO A 81 -20.27 -2.45 -6.47
N ILE A 82 -21.27 -3.26 -6.12
CA ILE A 82 -21.14 -4.73 -6.12
C ILE A 82 -20.85 -5.30 -7.51
N GLU A 83 -21.26 -4.62 -8.56
CA GLU A 83 -21.05 -5.04 -9.95
C GLU A 83 -19.58 -5.04 -10.36
N TRP A 84 -18.71 -4.29 -9.67
CA TRP A 84 -17.26 -4.32 -9.91
C TRP A 84 -16.66 -5.69 -9.61
N ARG A 85 -17.28 -6.46 -8.70
CA ARG A 85 -16.85 -7.81 -8.37
C ARG A 85 -16.87 -8.76 -9.58
N ASN A 86 -17.84 -8.58 -10.48
CA ASN A 86 -18.07 -9.48 -11.62
C ASN A 86 -17.31 -9.07 -12.89
N ASP A 87 -16.75 -7.87 -12.93
CA ASP A 87 -16.31 -7.26 -14.18
C ASP A 87 -14.83 -7.48 -14.53
N SER A 88 -13.97 -7.65 -13.59
CA SER A 88 -12.52 -7.73 -13.86
C SER A 88 -11.83 -8.93 -13.20
N GLY A 89 -12.59 -9.84 -12.60
CA GLY A 89 -12.04 -10.88 -11.73
C GLY A 89 -11.37 -10.29 -10.49
N ALA A 90 -11.61 -9.03 -10.19
CA ALA A 90 -11.08 -8.34 -9.04
C ALA A 90 -11.95 -8.66 -7.83
N PHE A 91 -11.51 -9.61 -7.04
CA PHE A 91 -12.16 -10.05 -5.80
C PHE A 91 -11.83 -9.10 -4.65
N TRP A 92 -12.03 -7.79 -4.87
CA TRP A 92 -11.63 -6.71 -3.96
C TRP A 92 -12.28 -6.79 -2.57
N ASP A 93 -13.37 -7.55 -2.41
CA ASP A 93 -14.12 -7.70 -1.17
C ASP A 93 -14.13 -9.13 -0.61
N ASP A 94 -13.35 -10.04 -1.18
CA ASP A 94 -13.34 -11.46 -0.76
C ASP A 94 -12.98 -11.64 0.70
N TYR A 95 -12.04 -10.83 1.23
CA TYR A 95 -11.71 -10.86 2.66
C TYR A 95 -12.86 -10.30 3.52
N ALA A 96 -13.55 -9.24 3.05
CA ALA A 96 -14.70 -8.70 3.77
C ALA A 96 -15.84 -9.72 3.91
N TYR A 97 -16.12 -10.44 2.84
CA TYR A 97 -17.18 -11.48 2.82
C TYR A 97 -16.76 -12.86 3.34
N ASN A 98 -15.49 -13.01 3.73
CA ASN A 98 -14.93 -14.32 4.13
C ASN A 98 -15.03 -15.39 3.03
N LEU A 99 -14.83 -14.99 1.78
CA LEU A 99 -14.91 -15.88 0.61
C LEU A 99 -13.53 -16.34 0.12
N VAL A 100 -12.47 -15.84 0.72
CA VAL A 100 -11.09 -16.27 0.42
C VAL A 100 -10.93 -17.76 0.68
N SER A 101 -10.35 -18.47 -0.27
CA SER A 101 -10.16 -19.92 -0.18
C SER A 101 -8.84 -20.38 -0.79
N ALA A 102 -8.36 -21.54 -0.36
CA ALA A 102 -7.16 -22.16 -0.89
C ALA A 102 -7.32 -22.71 -2.34
N ALA A 103 -8.55 -22.80 -2.84
CA ALA A 103 -8.83 -23.20 -4.22
C ALA A 103 -8.68 -22.01 -5.19
N ASN A 104 -8.95 -20.80 -4.74
CA ASN A 104 -8.88 -19.57 -5.54
C ASN A 104 -8.13 -18.47 -4.77
N PRO A 105 -6.81 -18.60 -4.61
CA PRO A 105 -5.98 -17.59 -3.94
C PRO A 105 -5.65 -16.45 -4.90
N ASP A 106 -5.09 -15.37 -4.36
CA ASP A 106 -4.71 -14.17 -5.12
C ASP A 106 -3.40 -14.28 -5.94
N GLY A 107 -2.75 -15.44 -5.95
CA GLY A 107 -1.55 -15.67 -6.77
C GLY A 107 -0.25 -15.02 -6.27
N LEU A 108 -0.26 -14.24 -5.21
CA LEU A 108 0.91 -13.52 -4.71
C LEU A 108 2.01 -14.45 -4.20
N TRP A 109 1.64 -15.57 -3.62
CA TRP A 109 2.59 -16.58 -3.13
C TRP A 109 3.61 -16.97 -4.20
N ASN A 110 3.13 -17.46 -5.34
CA ASN A 110 3.98 -17.92 -6.43
C ASN A 110 4.79 -16.77 -7.03
N ASN A 111 4.18 -15.62 -7.14
CA ASN A 111 4.81 -14.46 -7.75
C ASN A 111 6.01 -13.98 -6.92
N TYR A 112 5.87 -13.78 -5.62
CA TYR A 112 6.97 -13.33 -4.79
C TYR A 112 8.10 -14.37 -4.67
N TYR A 113 7.78 -15.66 -4.53
CA TYR A 113 8.84 -16.69 -4.54
C TYR A 113 9.58 -16.77 -5.88
N LYS A 114 8.91 -16.53 -7.00
CA LYS A 114 9.56 -16.38 -8.31
C LYS A 114 10.62 -15.28 -8.29
N TYR A 115 10.28 -14.11 -7.74
CA TYR A 115 11.21 -12.99 -7.73
C TYR A 115 12.30 -13.11 -6.65
N ILE A 116 12.04 -13.81 -5.56
CA ILE A 116 13.09 -14.23 -4.62
C ILE A 116 14.11 -15.11 -5.36
N GLY A 117 13.64 -16.12 -6.11
CA GLY A 117 14.51 -16.97 -6.94
C GLY A 117 15.28 -16.15 -8.00
N GLN A 118 14.64 -15.16 -8.61
CA GLN A 118 15.27 -14.26 -9.58
C GLN A 118 16.40 -13.42 -8.94
N CYS A 119 16.20 -12.92 -7.72
CA CYS A 119 17.23 -12.18 -7.00
C CYS A 119 18.42 -13.09 -6.62
N TYR A 120 18.17 -14.31 -6.15
CA TYR A 120 19.25 -15.25 -5.86
C TYR A 120 19.99 -15.71 -7.12
N LEU A 121 19.30 -15.85 -8.24
CA LEU A 121 19.92 -16.12 -9.52
C LEU A 121 20.85 -14.96 -9.94
N PHE A 122 20.40 -13.72 -9.74
CA PHE A 122 21.22 -12.52 -9.98
C PHE A 122 22.48 -12.52 -9.12
N LEU A 123 22.34 -12.70 -7.79
CA LEU A 123 23.47 -12.78 -6.86
C LEU A 123 24.48 -13.83 -7.32
N ARG A 124 24.01 -15.06 -7.56
CA ARG A 124 24.87 -16.17 -8.01
C ARG A 124 25.61 -15.87 -9.31
N GLN A 125 24.95 -15.26 -10.30
CA GLN A 125 25.58 -14.95 -11.59
C GLN A 125 26.62 -13.85 -11.46
N VAL A 126 26.33 -12.79 -10.72
CA VAL A 126 27.27 -11.67 -10.51
C VAL A 126 28.49 -12.09 -9.71
N GLU A 127 28.32 -12.98 -8.73
CA GLU A 127 29.42 -13.43 -7.86
C GLU A 127 30.30 -14.53 -8.52
N ASN A 128 29.66 -15.51 -9.19
CA ASN A 128 30.36 -16.72 -9.64
C ASN A 128 30.63 -16.75 -11.14
N ASN A 129 29.89 -16.00 -11.96
CA ASN A 129 29.98 -16.04 -13.41
C ASN A 129 29.98 -14.63 -14.05
N PRO A 130 30.78 -13.67 -13.56
CA PRO A 130 30.87 -12.38 -14.20
C PRO A 130 31.65 -12.50 -15.51
N GLY A 131 31.18 -11.85 -16.58
CA GLY A 131 31.90 -11.76 -17.84
C GLY A 131 33.16 -10.89 -17.72
N GLU A 132 34.16 -11.16 -18.52
CA GLU A 132 35.41 -10.37 -18.52
C GLU A 132 35.19 -8.87 -18.77
N THR A 133 34.30 -8.54 -19.69
CA THR A 133 33.92 -7.13 -19.97
C THR A 133 33.26 -6.50 -18.76
N LEU A 134 32.36 -7.20 -18.06
CA LEU A 134 31.73 -6.69 -16.84
C LEU A 134 32.77 -6.40 -15.76
N LEU A 135 33.77 -7.26 -15.57
CA LEU A 135 34.83 -7.06 -14.58
C LEU A 135 35.63 -5.76 -14.83
N GLN A 136 35.74 -5.36 -16.10
CA GLN A 136 36.45 -4.12 -16.50
C GLN A 136 35.54 -2.88 -16.43
N GLU A 137 34.23 -3.06 -16.56
CA GLU A 137 33.25 -1.96 -16.60
C GLU A 137 32.71 -1.55 -15.23
N TRP A 138 32.98 -2.32 -14.15
CA TRP A 138 32.53 -1.95 -12.80
C TRP A 138 33.07 -0.59 -12.35
N LEU A 139 32.16 0.25 -11.86
CA LEU A 139 32.55 1.45 -11.13
C LEU A 139 32.89 1.09 -9.67
N PRO A 140 33.76 1.88 -9.01
CA PRO A 140 34.11 1.63 -7.61
C PRO A 140 32.87 1.54 -6.70
N GLY A 141 32.73 0.44 -5.96
CA GLY A 141 31.61 0.18 -5.06
C GLY A 141 30.29 -0.20 -5.72
N GLU A 142 30.20 -0.23 -7.04
CA GLU A 142 28.95 -0.47 -7.76
C GLU A 142 28.50 -1.91 -7.67
N LYS A 143 29.41 -2.87 -7.71
CA LYS A 143 29.10 -4.29 -7.53
C LYS A 143 28.44 -4.52 -6.18
N GLU A 144 29.04 -4.02 -5.11
CA GLU A 144 28.56 -4.14 -3.75
C GLU A 144 27.16 -3.51 -3.60
N GLN A 145 26.93 -2.35 -4.23
CA GLN A 145 25.62 -1.70 -4.23
C GLN A 145 24.57 -2.56 -4.94
N TRP A 146 24.86 -3.15 -6.09
CA TRP A 146 23.89 -3.95 -6.83
C TRP A 146 23.55 -5.27 -6.13
N LEU A 147 24.55 -5.88 -5.46
CA LEU A 147 24.30 -7.04 -4.59
C LEU A 147 23.41 -6.64 -3.40
N ALA A 148 23.67 -5.49 -2.79
CA ALA A 148 22.87 -4.97 -1.69
C ALA A 148 21.42 -4.64 -2.12
N GLU A 149 21.20 -4.17 -3.34
CA GLU A 149 19.83 -3.99 -3.89
C GLU A 149 19.09 -5.33 -3.99
N ALA A 150 19.76 -6.39 -4.43
CA ALA A 150 19.15 -7.72 -4.48
C ALA A 150 18.81 -8.25 -3.08
N HIS A 151 19.69 -8.07 -2.09
CA HIS A 151 19.41 -8.42 -0.68
C HIS A 151 18.21 -7.63 -0.13
N PHE A 152 18.12 -6.34 -0.42
CA PHE A 152 16.95 -5.52 -0.06
C PHE A 152 15.65 -6.08 -0.66
N LEU A 153 15.66 -6.43 -1.94
CA LEU A 153 14.47 -6.97 -2.62
C LEU A 153 14.09 -8.35 -2.06
N ILE A 154 15.07 -9.21 -1.79
CA ILE A 154 14.84 -10.52 -1.14
C ILE A 154 14.13 -10.31 0.21
N ALA A 155 14.63 -9.39 1.03
CA ALA A 155 14.02 -9.05 2.32
C ALA A 155 12.60 -8.50 2.16
N TYR A 156 12.38 -7.61 1.20
CA TYR A 156 11.06 -7.04 0.92
C TYR A 156 10.05 -8.10 0.50
N TYR A 157 10.41 -8.99 -0.44
CA TYR A 157 9.50 -10.04 -0.92
C TYR A 157 9.16 -11.05 0.18
N HIS A 158 10.12 -11.41 1.02
CA HIS A 158 9.85 -12.25 2.19
C HIS A 158 8.93 -11.54 3.19
N PHE A 159 9.13 -10.24 3.42
CA PHE A 159 8.23 -9.48 4.31
C PHE A 159 6.82 -9.37 3.74
N ALA A 160 6.67 -9.14 2.44
CA ALA A 160 5.37 -9.09 1.79
C ALA A 160 4.61 -10.42 1.94
N LEU A 161 5.31 -11.55 1.79
CA LEU A 161 4.76 -12.89 2.07
C LEU A 161 4.42 -13.06 3.56
N LEU A 162 5.35 -12.73 4.46
CA LEU A 162 5.19 -12.85 5.91
C LEU A 162 3.99 -12.05 6.41
N ARG A 163 3.87 -10.79 5.95
CA ARG A 163 2.77 -9.88 6.30
C ARG A 163 1.41 -10.46 5.93
N LYS A 164 1.31 -11.19 4.82
CA LYS A 164 0.06 -11.71 4.30
C LYS A 164 -0.26 -13.13 4.80
N TYR A 165 0.72 -14.02 4.73
CA TYR A 165 0.52 -15.46 4.99
C TYR A 165 0.96 -15.92 6.39
N GLY A 166 1.46 -14.99 7.23
CA GLY A 166 2.10 -15.35 8.51
C GLY A 166 3.42 -16.10 8.30
N PRO A 167 3.80 -17.04 9.17
CA PRO A 167 4.97 -17.89 9.00
C PRO A 167 5.13 -18.45 7.60
N ILE A 168 6.33 -18.34 7.01
CA ILE A 168 6.64 -18.75 5.63
C ILE A 168 7.95 -19.55 5.59
N PRO A 169 8.21 -20.34 4.54
CA PRO A 169 9.55 -20.81 4.22
C PRO A 169 10.48 -19.63 3.93
N ILE A 170 11.64 -19.62 4.54
CA ILE A 170 12.72 -18.67 4.22
C ILE A 170 13.66 -19.32 3.20
N ILE A 171 13.87 -18.65 2.08
CA ILE A 171 14.82 -19.06 1.05
C ILE A 171 16.10 -18.26 1.28
N THR A 172 17.21 -18.97 1.48
CA THR A 172 18.51 -18.37 1.83
C THR A 172 19.53 -18.43 0.69
N GLU A 173 19.25 -19.17 -0.38
CA GLU A 173 20.14 -19.35 -1.52
C GLU A 173 19.35 -19.64 -2.81
N TYR A 174 20.05 -19.71 -3.92
CA TYR A 174 19.44 -20.11 -5.20
C TYR A 174 19.01 -21.59 -5.17
N VAL A 175 17.74 -21.83 -5.42
CA VAL A 175 17.14 -23.17 -5.52
C VAL A 175 16.97 -23.53 -6.99
N PRO A 176 17.70 -24.53 -7.51
CA PRO A 176 17.55 -25.01 -8.89
C PRO A 176 16.12 -25.54 -9.14
N GLN A 177 15.62 -25.40 -10.38
CA GLN A 177 14.31 -25.95 -10.76
C GLN A 177 14.23 -27.48 -10.68
N SER A 178 15.37 -28.14 -10.74
CA SER A 178 15.49 -29.61 -10.62
C SER A 178 15.46 -30.11 -9.17
N THR A 179 15.43 -29.21 -8.18
CA THR A 179 15.43 -29.60 -6.78
C THR A 179 14.16 -30.40 -6.44
N PRO A 180 14.31 -31.62 -5.89
CA PRO A 180 13.16 -32.43 -5.49
C PRO A 180 12.31 -31.72 -4.44
N SER A 181 10.99 -31.86 -4.53
CA SER A 181 10.07 -31.24 -3.58
C SER A 181 10.23 -31.71 -2.13
N SER A 182 10.85 -32.88 -1.93
CA SER A 182 11.19 -33.41 -0.60
C SER A 182 12.30 -32.62 0.12
N GLU A 183 13.06 -31.81 -0.61
CA GLU A 183 14.14 -30.97 -0.07
C GLU A 183 13.63 -29.58 0.30
N PHE A 184 12.40 -29.20 -0.06
CA PHE A 184 11.84 -27.92 0.31
C PHE A 184 11.53 -27.87 1.80
N GLY A 185 11.93 -26.77 2.46
CA GLY A 185 11.60 -26.52 3.87
C GLY A 185 10.11 -26.27 4.09
N GLY A 186 9.65 -26.49 5.32
CA GLY A 186 8.33 -26.05 5.78
C GLY A 186 8.32 -24.58 6.12
N ARG A 187 7.21 -24.10 6.73
CA ARG A 187 7.17 -22.75 7.29
C ARG A 187 8.22 -22.61 8.39
N CYS A 188 8.82 -21.45 8.50
CA CYS A 188 9.66 -21.09 9.65
C CYS A 188 8.81 -20.38 10.69
N HIS A 189 9.22 -20.44 11.97
CA HIS A 189 8.59 -19.64 13.01
C HIS A 189 8.54 -18.16 12.65
N TYR A 190 7.47 -17.45 13.05
CA TYR A 190 7.28 -16.04 12.68
C TYR A 190 8.47 -15.16 13.09
N ASP A 191 8.94 -15.32 14.33
CA ASP A 191 10.08 -14.53 14.83
C ASP A 191 11.39 -14.85 14.08
N TYR A 192 11.62 -16.13 13.71
CA TYR A 192 12.74 -16.50 12.85
C TYR A 192 12.69 -15.74 11.50
N CYS A 193 11.52 -15.73 10.86
CA CYS A 193 11.33 -14.98 9.60
C CYS A 193 11.66 -13.50 9.78
N VAL A 194 11.14 -12.88 10.85
CA VAL A 194 11.38 -11.47 11.17
C VAL A 194 12.86 -11.19 11.39
N ASN A 195 13.54 -12.00 12.19
CA ASN A 195 14.95 -11.80 12.53
C ASN A 195 15.86 -11.98 11.31
N TRP A 196 15.55 -12.96 10.44
CA TRP A 196 16.25 -13.15 9.18
C TRP A 196 16.04 -11.96 8.22
N ILE A 197 14.80 -11.47 8.07
CA ILE A 197 14.48 -10.31 7.22
C ILE A 197 15.20 -9.05 7.75
N ALA A 198 15.18 -8.82 9.05
CA ALA A 198 15.88 -7.69 9.66
C ALA A 198 17.40 -7.75 9.42
N TYR A 199 17.98 -8.95 9.55
CA TYR A 199 19.39 -9.19 9.23
C TYR A 199 19.72 -8.89 7.78
N GLN A 200 18.90 -9.33 6.82
CA GLN A 200 19.10 -9.04 5.39
C GLN A 200 19.04 -7.54 5.09
N LEU A 201 18.14 -6.81 5.77
CA LEU A 201 18.03 -5.35 5.63
C LEU A 201 19.24 -4.61 6.21
N ASP A 202 19.81 -5.11 7.30
CA ASP A 202 21.06 -4.56 7.86
C ASP A 202 22.23 -4.77 6.90
N LEU A 203 22.36 -5.96 6.31
CA LEU A 203 23.39 -6.23 5.29
C LEU A 203 23.20 -5.32 4.07
N ALA A 204 21.98 -5.16 3.58
CA ALA A 204 21.71 -4.28 2.47
C ALA A 204 22.08 -2.82 2.77
N ALA A 205 21.69 -2.32 3.95
CA ALA A 205 21.94 -0.93 4.35
C ALA A 205 23.42 -0.53 4.41
N GLN A 206 24.33 -1.49 4.56
CA GLN A 206 25.78 -1.22 4.65
C GLN A 206 26.39 -0.70 3.34
N ASN A 207 25.88 -1.17 2.20
CA ASN A 207 26.46 -0.86 0.88
C ASN A 207 25.51 -0.02 0.00
N LEU A 208 24.27 0.26 0.45
CA LEU A 208 23.36 1.13 -0.28
C LEU A 208 23.64 2.61 -0.01
N PRO A 209 23.52 3.49 -1.02
CA PRO A 209 23.59 4.94 -0.78
C PRO A 209 22.36 5.40 0.03
N PRO A 210 22.46 6.51 0.78
CA PRO A 210 21.33 7.05 1.54
C PRO A 210 20.19 7.56 0.66
N THR A 211 20.53 8.11 -0.51
CA THR A 211 19.57 8.68 -1.47
C THR A 211 19.93 8.31 -2.90
N ARG A 212 18.97 8.40 -3.80
CA ARG A 212 19.15 8.33 -5.24
C ARG A 212 18.31 9.40 -5.92
N GLU A 213 18.81 9.95 -7.01
CA GLU A 213 18.14 11.02 -7.73
C GLU A 213 18.02 10.71 -9.23
N GLY A 214 17.24 11.53 -9.94
CA GLY A 214 17.08 11.44 -11.38
C GLY A 214 16.58 10.06 -11.83
N PRO A 215 17.23 9.44 -12.84
CA PRO A 215 16.82 8.14 -13.37
C PRO A 215 16.96 6.97 -12.39
N GLU A 216 17.74 7.14 -11.32
CA GLU A 216 17.96 6.10 -10.31
C GLU A 216 16.94 6.15 -9.17
N TRP A 217 16.11 7.20 -9.11
CA TRP A 217 15.10 7.33 -8.08
C TRP A 217 14.12 6.14 -8.11
N GLY A 218 13.83 5.57 -6.96
CA GLY A 218 13.01 4.36 -6.80
C GLY A 218 13.81 3.06 -6.66
N ARG A 219 15.11 3.05 -6.99
CA ARG A 219 16.03 1.97 -6.63
C ARG A 219 16.35 1.99 -5.14
N ALA A 220 16.69 0.84 -4.56
CA ALA A 220 16.91 0.69 -3.13
C ALA A 220 17.99 1.64 -2.60
N THR A 221 17.72 2.16 -1.39
CA THR A 221 18.62 3.01 -0.61
C THR A 221 18.73 2.50 0.82
N SER A 222 19.76 2.91 1.55
CA SER A 222 19.89 2.58 2.97
C SER A 222 18.77 3.20 3.82
N THR A 223 18.24 4.36 3.40
CA THR A 223 17.04 4.95 4.02
C THR A 223 15.83 4.03 3.88
N MET A 224 15.59 3.47 2.69
CA MET A 224 14.52 2.49 2.46
C MET A 224 14.71 1.22 3.29
N ALA A 225 15.95 0.71 3.37
CA ALA A 225 16.25 -0.51 4.13
C ALA A 225 15.99 -0.33 5.63
N LYS A 226 16.43 0.79 6.22
CA LYS A 226 16.18 1.12 7.62
C LYS A 226 14.69 1.35 7.90
N ALA A 227 13.99 2.05 7.02
CA ALA A 227 12.55 2.30 7.13
C ALA A 227 11.75 0.98 7.05
N LEU A 228 12.11 0.07 6.15
CA LEU A 228 11.47 -1.23 6.04
C LEU A 228 11.77 -2.11 7.27
N LYS A 229 13.02 -2.11 7.80
CA LYS A 229 13.36 -2.81 9.04
C LYS A 229 12.49 -2.32 10.21
N ALA A 230 12.33 -1.02 10.37
CA ALA A 230 11.47 -0.43 11.39
C ALA A 230 10.03 -0.94 11.28
N ARG A 231 9.45 -0.96 10.08
CA ARG A 231 8.11 -1.52 9.83
C ARG A 231 8.03 -3.00 10.18
N VAL A 232 9.00 -3.82 9.77
CA VAL A 232 9.05 -5.27 10.05
C VAL A 232 9.04 -5.54 11.55
N LEU A 233 9.90 -4.84 12.30
CA LEU A 233 10.03 -5.03 13.75
C LEU A 233 8.80 -4.53 14.51
N MET A 234 8.19 -3.41 14.10
CA MET A 234 6.93 -2.92 14.67
C MET A 234 5.80 -3.94 14.46
N TYR A 235 5.69 -4.53 13.26
CA TYR A 235 4.71 -5.59 13.01
C TYR A 235 4.91 -6.77 13.94
N ALA A 236 6.16 -7.20 14.15
CA ALA A 236 6.50 -8.33 15.03
C ALA A 236 6.24 -8.04 16.51
N ALA A 237 6.33 -6.79 16.94
CA ALA A 237 6.00 -6.36 18.28
C ALA A 237 4.51 -6.23 18.55
N SER A 238 3.69 -6.10 17.47
CA SER A 238 2.25 -5.87 17.56
C SER A 238 1.49 -7.08 18.13
N PRO A 239 0.33 -6.87 18.75
CA PRO A 239 -0.40 -7.88 19.53
C PRO A 239 -0.58 -9.24 18.85
N LEU A 240 -0.98 -9.27 17.57
CA LEU A 240 -1.21 -10.53 16.84
C LEU A 240 0.03 -11.46 16.87
N TRP A 241 1.24 -10.89 16.75
CA TRP A 241 2.50 -11.63 16.66
C TRP A 241 3.28 -11.63 17.98
N ASN A 242 2.69 -11.04 19.02
CA ASN A 242 3.29 -10.89 20.33
C ASN A 242 2.31 -11.27 21.44
N GLY A 243 1.87 -12.52 21.43
CA GLY A 243 1.09 -13.12 22.50
C GLY A 243 -0.43 -13.22 22.27
N GLN A 244 -1.00 -12.60 21.23
CA GLN A 244 -2.45 -12.64 20.97
C GLN A 244 -2.83 -13.43 19.71
N PHE A 245 -1.94 -14.28 19.21
CA PHE A 245 -2.28 -15.14 18.07
C PHE A 245 -3.34 -16.19 18.46
N PRO A 246 -4.50 -16.26 17.75
CA PRO A 246 -5.64 -17.02 18.22
C PRO A 246 -5.53 -18.55 18.04
N PHE A 247 -4.53 -19.04 17.29
CA PHE A 247 -4.46 -20.44 16.87
C PHE A 247 -3.25 -21.19 17.44
N SER A 248 -3.21 -21.41 18.74
CA SER A 248 -2.08 -22.09 19.42
C SER A 248 -1.89 -23.56 18.96
N SER A 249 -2.92 -24.20 18.39
CA SER A 249 -2.84 -25.55 17.83
C SER A 249 -2.19 -25.62 16.44
N TRP A 250 -1.97 -24.50 15.78
CA TRP A 250 -1.32 -24.46 14.47
C TRP A 250 0.18 -24.73 14.61
N LYS A 251 0.62 -25.88 14.16
CA LYS A 251 2.00 -26.37 14.30
C LYS A 251 2.60 -26.70 12.94
N ASN A 252 3.91 -26.62 12.85
CA ASN A 252 4.68 -27.05 11.69
C ASN A 252 4.86 -28.58 11.66
N LYS A 253 5.30 -29.10 10.52
CA LYS A 253 5.73 -30.52 10.38
C LYS A 253 7.22 -30.71 10.62
N VAL A 254 8.00 -29.64 10.55
CA VAL A 254 9.46 -29.62 10.70
C VAL A 254 9.88 -28.57 11.72
N ASN A 255 11.03 -28.77 12.33
CA ASN A 255 11.58 -27.81 13.26
C ASN A 255 12.13 -26.58 12.54
N THR A 256 11.91 -25.40 13.12
CA THR A 256 12.62 -24.18 12.76
C THR A 256 13.88 -24.09 13.60
N PRO A 257 15.07 -23.91 12.99
CA PRO A 257 16.33 -23.75 13.75
C PRO A 257 16.37 -22.47 14.56
N GLY A 258 17.42 -22.27 15.32
CA GLY A 258 17.68 -21.03 16.04
C GLY A 258 18.08 -19.88 15.12
N ASP A 259 17.99 -18.66 15.63
CA ASP A 259 18.21 -17.42 14.91
C ASP A 259 19.17 -16.44 15.60
N LYS A 260 19.85 -16.89 16.63
CA LYS A 260 20.76 -16.03 17.40
C LYS A 260 21.86 -15.37 16.55
N ASP A 261 22.24 -15.99 15.43
CA ASP A 261 23.26 -15.44 14.53
C ASP A 261 22.76 -14.29 13.65
N PHE A 262 21.47 -14.05 13.62
CA PHE A 262 20.89 -12.90 12.90
C PHE A 262 20.95 -11.59 13.68
N PHE A 263 21.26 -11.65 14.99
CA PHE A 263 21.38 -10.49 15.84
C PHE A 263 22.79 -9.88 15.75
N VAL A 264 22.96 -8.95 14.83
CA VAL A 264 24.23 -8.25 14.55
C VAL A 264 24.12 -6.76 14.83
N GLY A 265 25.26 -6.08 14.94
CA GLY A 265 25.31 -4.63 15.14
C GLY A 265 24.48 -4.19 16.34
N ASP A 266 23.60 -3.25 16.12
CA ASP A 266 22.73 -2.68 17.17
C ASP A 266 21.74 -3.69 17.76
N ASP A 267 21.37 -4.71 17.00
CA ASP A 267 20.45 -5.74 17.44
C ASP A 267 21.11 -6.78 18.35
N ALA A 268 22.46 -6.83 18.43
CA ALA A 268 23.21 -7.83 19.20
C ALA A 268 22.78 -7.89 20.68
N LYS A 269 22.39 -6.77 21.27
CA LYS A 269 21.92 -6.71 22.68
C LYS A 269 20.59 -7.42 22.91
N TYR A 270 19.79 -7.65 21.86
CA TYR A 270 18.51 -8.36 21.94
C TYR A 270 18.64 -9.87 21.74
N LYS A 271 19.85 -10.37 21.39
CA LYS A 271 20.13 -11.79 21.11
C LYS A 271 19.59 -12.72 22.19
N GLU A 272 19.87 -12.42 23.45
CA GLU A 272 19.49 -13.29 24.57
C GLU A 272 18.04 -13.11 25.03
N SER A 273 17.38 -11.97 24.72
CA SER A 273 16.01 -11.69 25.15
C SER A 273 14.96 -12.04 24.11
N ILE A 274 15.32 -12.02 22.82
CA ILE A 274 14.41 -12.29 21.70
C ILE A 274 14.85 -13.52 20.90
N GLY A 275 16.16 -13.71 20.66
CA GLY A 275 16.69 -14.83 19.89
C GLY A 275 16.49 -16.17 20.60
N ARG A 276 16.34 -17.25 19.85
CA ARG A 276 16.20 -18.61 20.35
C ARG A 276 17.28 -19.51 19.78
N ASP A 277 17.65 -20.54 20.53
CA ASP A 277 18.54 -21.61 20.04
C ASP A 277 17.78 -22.59 19.13
N ASP A 278 16.49 -22.76 19.36
CA ASP A 278 15.58 -23.64 18.63
C ASP A 278 14.13 -23.15 18.82
N TYR A 279 13.33 -23.21 17.77
CA TYR A 279 11.89 -22.92 17.76
C TYR A 279 11.02 -24.18 17.76
N GLY A 280 11.59 -25.37 17.54
CA GLY A 280 10.83 -26.60 17.37
C GLY A 280 9.81 -26.49 16.25
N ILE A 281 8.65 -27.08 16.46
CA ILE A 281 7.52 -27.05 15.51
C ILE A 281 6.55 -25.88 15.75
N GLU A 282 6.86 -24.98 16.66
CA GLU A 282 6.05 -23.80 16.95
C GLU A 282 6.10 -22.85 15.75
N LEU A 283 4.96 -22.27 15.36
CA LEU A 283 4.86 -21.32 14.25
C LEU A 283 4.77 -19.86 14.72
N VAL A 284 4.15 -19.62 15.86
CA VAL A 284 3.96 -18.29 16.46
C VAL A 284 4.07 -18.40 17.98
N SER A 285 4.79 -17.47 18.59
CA SER A 285 4.90 -17.40 20.05
C SER A 285 3.58 -17.05 20.72
N SER A 286 3.19 -17.82 21.72
CA SER A 286 1.97 -17.61 22.51
C SER A 286 2.16 -16.63 23.67
N SER A 287 3.38 -16.22 23.98
CA SER A 287 3.72 -15.32 25.09
C SER A 287 4.11 -13.93 24.62
N TYR A 288 3.68 -12.92 25.38
CA TYR A 288 4.08 -11.54 25.18
C TYR A 288 5.57 -11.36 25.56
N ASN A 289 6.29 -10.56 24.76
CA ASN A 289 7.66 -10.15 25.04
C ASN A 289 7.81 -8.64 24.80
N GLU A 290 8.00 -7.88 25.88
CA GLU A 290 8.14 -6.42 25.83
C GLU A 290 9.38 -5.97 25.04
N LYS A 291 10.44 -6.80 25.01
CA LYS A 291 11.67 -6.47 24.29
C LYS A 291 11.49 -6.36 22.77
N LYS A 292 10.43 -6.93 22.22
CA LYS A 292 10.05 -6.71 20.81
C LYS A 292 9.67 -5.25 20.57
N TRP A 293 8.90 -4.62 21.47
CA TRP A 293 8.54 -3.21 21.35
C TRP A 293 9.76 -2.29 21.57
N GLU A 294 10.64 -2.60 22.51
CA GLU A 294 11.87 -1.83 22.72
C GLU A 294 12.76 -1.86 21.47
N ARG A 295 12.98 -3.06 20.89
CA ARG A 295 13.74 -3.23 19.65
C ARG A 295 13.11 -2.47 18.47
N ALA A 296 11.80 -2.56 18.33
CA ALA A 296 11.06 -1.85 17.30
C ALA A 296 11.16 -0.33 17.47
N MET A 297 11.03 0.18 18.71
CA MET A 297 11.17 1.59 19.03
C MET A 297 12.55 2.13 18.62
N GLU A 298 13.62 1.43 18.96
CA GLU A 298 14.98 1.83 18.59
C GLU A 298 15.20 1.80 17.08
N ALA A 299 14.68 0.79 16.39
CA ALA A 299 14.80 0.70 14.96
C ALA A 299 14.02 1.84 14.26
N CYS A 300 12.81 2.18 14.78
CA CYS A 300 12.03 3.32 14.29
C CYS A 300 12.74 4.65 14.52
N GLN A 301 13.34 4.84 15.71
CA GLN A 301 14.12 6.06 16.00
C GLN A 301 15.30 6.21 15.04
N LYS A 302 16.09 5.16 14.86
CA LYS A 302 17.24 5.16 13.95
C LYS A 302 16.85 5.37 12.49
N ALA A 303 15.73 4.79 12.07
CA ALA A 303 15.22 4.98 10.72
C ALA A 303 14.77 6.42 10.49
N LEU A 304 14.07 7.02 11.47
CA LEU A 304 13.62 8.41 11.42
C LEU A 304 14.83 9.36 11.40
N ASP A 305 15.77 9.21 12.33
CA ASP A 305 16.97 10.04 12.41
C ASP A 305 17.78 9.96 11.11
N PHE A 306 17.96 8.77 10.56
CA PHE A 306 18.68 8.57 9.31
C PHE A 306 17.95 9.18 8.12
N ALA A 307 16.62 9.04 8.04
CA ALA A 307 15.82 9.63 6.98
C ALA A 307 15.92 11.16 6.98
N LEU A 308 15.90 11.78 8.16
CA LEU A 308 16.02 13.23 8.31
C LEU A 308 17.41 13.75 8.01
N ASN A 309 18.45 13.09 8.52
CA ASN A 309 19.83 13.62 8.47
C ASN A 309 20.58 13.20 7.20
N GLU A 310 20.46 11.94 6.77
CA GLU A 310 21.19 11.38 5.65
C GLU A 310 20.30 11.19 4.40
N GLY A 311 19.02 10.85 4.62
CA GLY A 311 18.03 10.64 3.56
C GLY A 311 17.51 11.94 2.95
N GLY A 312 17.77 13.09 3.57
CA GLY A 312 17.25 14.39 3.13
C GLY A 312 15.74 14.48 3.09
N CYS A 313 15.05 13.61 3.88
CA CYS A 313 13.61 13.56 3.95
C CYS A 313 13.07 14.67 4.87
N ARG A 314 11.87 15.15 4.56
CA ARG A 314 11.11 16.09 5.40
C ARG A 314 9.61 15.88 5.19
N LEU A 315 8.79 16.23 6.16
CA LEU A 315 7.34 16.23 5.97
C LEU A 315 6.96 17.25 4.90
N TYR A 316 6.08 16.87 3.99
CA TYR A 316 5.59 17.74 2.94
C TYR A 316 4.74 18.87 3.56
N GLY A 317 4.94 20.11 3.10
CA GLY A 317 4.25 21.28 3.64
C GLY A 317 5.02 22.02 4.74
N THR A 318 6.24 21.57 5.08
CA THR A 318 7.12 22.27 6.02
C THR A 318 7.94 23.39 5.38
N GLU A 319 8.00 23.41 4.05
CA GLU A 319 8.64 24.50 3.30
C GLU A 319 7.60 25.37 2.60
N ALA A 320 7.90 26.67 2.47
CA ALA A 320 7.03 27.61 1.79
C ALA A 320 6.71 27.23 0.34
N SER A 321 7.66 26.58 -0.35
CA SER A 321 7.47 26.08 -1.72
C SER A 321 6.36 25.03 -1.85
N ASP A 322 6.18 24.18 -0.83
CA ASP A 322 5.12 23.18 -0.82
C ASP A 322 3.74 23.85 -0.67
N MET A 323 3.66 24.87 0.21
CA MET A 323 2.43 25.61 0.44
C MET A 323 1.97 26.42 -0.77
N THR A 324 2.92 26.85 -1.61
CA THR A 324 2.66 27.73 -2.76
C THR A 324 2.75 27.00 -4.12
N LEU A 325 2.93 25.68 -4.14
CA LEU A 325 3.04 24.91 -5.39
C LEU A 325 1.84 25.14 -6.31
N TYR A 326 0.63 25.24 -5.76
CA TYR A 326 -0.58 25.51 -6.53
C TYR A 326 -0.52 26.82 -7.29
N GLN A 327 0.13 27.85 -6.74
CA GLN A 327 0.30 29.16 -7.39
C GLN A 327 1.18 29.03 -8.65
N THR A 328 2.21 28.21 -8.58
CA THR A 328 3.10 27.93 -9.70
C THR A 328 2.38 27.14 -10.79
N GLU A 329 1.60 26.11 -10.42
CA GLU A 329 1.01 25.18 -11.37
C GLU A 329 -0.36 25.64 -11.92
N LEU A 330 -1.17 26.32 -11.10
CA LEU A 330 -2.51 26.78 -11.47
C LEU A 330 -2.58 28.28 -11.76
N GLY A 331 -1.55 29.05 -11.33
CA GLY A 331 -1.52 30.50 -11.32
C GLY A 331 -2.01 31.08 -10.00
N ASN A 332 -1.42 32.22 -9.63
CA ASN A 332 -1.75 32.93 -8.38
C ASN A 332 -3.10 33.60 -8.48
N ASN A 333 -4.18 32.85 -8.21
CA ASN A 333 -5.54 33.34 -8.25
C ASN A 333 -6.39 32.58 -7.20
N ASP A 334 -7.07 33.33 -6.36
CA ASP A 334 -7.91 32.81 -5.28
C ASP A 334 -9.04 31.87 -5.74
N LYS A 335 -9.42 31.93 -7.01
CA LYS A 335 -10.40 31.00 -7.62
C LYS A 335 -9.98 29.53 -7.54
N TRP A 336 -8.68 29.25 -7.35
CA TRP A 336 -8.17 27.89 -7.23
C TRP A 336 -8.18 27.35 -5.82
N LEU A 337 -8.35 28.24 -4.82
CA LEU A 337 -8.52 27.81 -3.44
C LEU A 337 -9.85 27.05 -3.30
N PRO A 338 -9.87 25.93 -2.59
CA PRO A 338 -11.08 25.13 -2.45
C PRO A 338 -12.14 25.87 -1.64
N TYR A 339 -13.39 25.59 -1.91
CA TYR A 339 -14.48 25.99 -1.04
C TYR A 339 -14.40 25.18 0.26
N VAL A 340 -14.40 25.90 1.39
CA VAL A 340 -14.46 25.30 2.73
C VAL A 340 -15.62 25.98 3.46
N PRO A 341 -16.65 25.20 3.90
CA PRO A 341 -17.78 25.76 4.62
C PRO A 341 -17.35 26.51 5.88
N GLY A 342 -17.86 27.73 6.04
CA GLY A 342 -17.51 28.62 7.17
C GLY A 342 -16.20 29.40 6.99
N LYS A 343 -15.50 29.22 5.85
CA LYS A 343 -14.24 29.91 5.53
C LYS A 343 -14.29 30.56 4.13
N GLU A 344 -15.44 31.14 3.77
CA GLU A 344 -15.70 31.68 2.43
C GLU A 344 -14.83 32.91 2.11
N ASP A 345 -14.63 33.80 3.10
CA ASP A 345 -13.91 35.06 2.89
C ASP A 345 -12.39 34.85 2.88
N ASN A 346 -11.79 34.96 1.69
CA ASN A 346 -10.35 34.86 1.48
C ASN A 346 -9.54 36.10 1.95
N ASN A 347 -10.20 37.18 2.34
CA ASN A 347 -9.52 38.33 2.94
C ASN A 347 -9.18 38.08 4.41
N ILE A 348 -9.82 37.13 5.06
CA ILE A 348 -9.46 36.66 6.41
C ILE A 348 -8.24 35.72 6.27
N GLN A 349 -7.13 36.13 6.89
CA GLN A 349 -5.83 35.43 6.72
C GLN A 349 -5.92 33.96 7.17
N GLU A 350 -6.58 33.67 8.29
CA GLU A 350 -6.75 32.31 8.81
C GLU A 350 -7.53 31.42 7.83
N ASN A 351 -8.55 31.95 7.17
CA ASN A 351 -9.32 31.21 6.17
C ASN A 351 -8.46 30.88 4.94
N ARG A 352 -7.65 31.86 4.52
CA ARG A 352 -6.73 31.70 3.39
C ARG A 352 -5.67 30.62 3.69
N GLU A 353 -4.98 30.73 4.83
CA GLU A 353 -3.97 29.77 5.27
C GLU A 353 -4.55 28.36 5.41
N PHE A 354 -5.77 28.23 5.93
CA PHE A 354 -6.46 26.95 6.00
C PHE A 354 -6.67 26.34 4.61
N LYS A 355 -7.16 27.13 3.64
CA LYS A 355 -7.38 26.66 2.26
C LYS A 355 -6.10 26.36 1.52
N GLU A 356 -5.03 27.11 1.74
CA GLU A 356 -3.71 26.85 1.20
C GLU A 356 -3.16 25.53 1.74
N ARG A 357 -3.40 25.23 3.02
CA ARG A 357 -3.07 23.94 3.62
C ARG A 357 -3.88 22.80 3.01
N VAL A 358 -5.15 22.99 2.73
CA VAL A 358 -5.96 22.00 1.97
C VAL A 358 -5.34 21.72 0.61
N MET A 359 -4.92 22.75 -0.12
CA MET A 359 -4.26 22.59 -1.42
C MET A 359 -2.92 21.85 -1.29
N MET A 360 -2.08 22.22 -0.33
CA MET A 360 -0.83 21.55 -0.03
C MET A 360 -1.05 20.05 0.21
N LEU A 361 -2.04 19.66 1.02
CA LEU A 361 -2.38 18.27 1.32
C LEU A 361 -2.90 17.50 0.10
N ARG A 362 -3.58 18.17 -0.84
CA ARG A 362 -3.93 17.55 -2.14
C ARG A 362 -2.67 17.23 -2.95
N TYR A 363 -1.70 18.15 -2.98
CA TYR A 363 -0.45 17.94 -3.70
C TYR A 363 0.44 16.89 -3.03
N MET A 364 0.43 16.78 -1.71
CA MET A 364 1.29 15.85 -0.95
C MET A 364 1.26 14.42 -1.51
N VAL A 365 0.08 13.92 -1.84
CA VAL A 365 -0.09 12.55 -2.39
C VAL A 365 -0.20 12.52 -3.92
N ALA A 366 -0.20 13.68 -4.57
CA ALA A 366 -0.38 13.80 -6.01
C ALA A 366 0.84 14.40 -6.73
N SER A 367 1.81 15.00 -6.00
CA SER A 367 3.01 15.59 -6.58
C SER A 367 4.01 14.53 -7.03
N ARG A 368 4.82 14.93 -8.02
CA ARG A 368 5.93 14.11 -8.49
C ARG A 368 7.17 14.30 -7.61
N TYR A 369 7.96 13.24 -7.46
CA TYR A 369 9.34 13.44 -7.07
C TYR A 369 10.05 14.27 -8.17
N PRO A 370 10.90 15.27 -7.87
CA PRO A 370 11.54 15.58 -6.57
C PRO A 370 10.77 16.57 -5.67
N HIS A 371 9.57 17.00 -6.01
CA HIS A 371 8.81 17.96 -5.20
C HIS A 371 8.38 17.39 -3.84
N ASN A 372 8.26 16.08 -3.72
CA ASN A 372 7.81 15.41 -2.50
C ASN A 372 8.97 14.74 -1.76
N LYS A 373 9.63 15.47 -0.85
CA LYS A 373 10.69 14.95 0.01
C LYS A 373 10.19 14.07 1.17
N GLU A 374 8.89 13.97 1.35
CA GLU A 374 8.30 13.03 2.31
C GLU A 374 8.32 11.58 1.80
N LEU A 375 8.39 11.38 0.49
CA LEU A 375 8.35 10.06 -0.11
C LEU A 375 9.72 9.37 -0.03
N ILE A 376 9.85 8.43 0.89
CA ILE A 376 11.07 7.62 1.07
C ILE A 376 11.17 6.58 -0.05
N TRP A 377 10.07 5.87 -0.35
CA TRP A 377 10.02 4.86 -1.39
C TRP A 377 8.70 4.87 -2.13
N GLY A 378 8.76 4.89 -3.45
CA GLY A 378 7.61 4.83 -4.31
C GLY A 378 7.85 4.00 -5.55
N LEU A 379 6.81 3.32 -6.02
CA LEU A 379 6.83 2.64 -7.31
C LEU A 379 6.77 3.67 -8.44
N THR A 380 7.69 3.55 -9.38
CA THR A 380 7.79 4.40 -10.57
C THR A 380 7.29 3.67 -11.82
N GLY A 381 7.05 4.43 -12.91
CA GLY A 381 6.76 3.85 -14.23
C GLY A 381 5.38 3.22 -14.38
N LYS A 382 4.51 3.31 -13.39
CA LYS A 382 3.14 2.78 -13.48
C LYS A 382 2.19 3.85 -14.01
N ASN A 383 1.41 3.48 -15.02
CA ASN A 383 0.33 4.34 -15.51
C ASN A 383 -0.87 4.22 -14.56
N ILE A 384 -1.12 5.27 -13.78
CA ILE A 384 -2.20 5.30 -12.80
C ILE A 384 -3.48 5.96 -13.34
N ASN A 385 -3.49 6.45 -14.57
CA ASN A 385 -4.62 7.21 -15.13
C ASN A 385 -5.93 6.43 -15.08
N SER A 386 -5.95 5.17 -15.49
CA SER A 386 -7.13 4.31 -15.41
C SER A 386 -7.59 4.02 -13.99
N ARG A 387 -6.70 4.13 -13.01
CA ARG A 387 -6.96 3.82 -11.60
C ARG A 387 -7.56 4.99 -10.85
N ILE A 388 -7.31 6.22 -11.30
CA ILE A 388 -7.91 7.42 -10.72
C ILE A 388 -9.41 7.51 -11.11
N GLN A 389 -9.83 6.92 -12.20
CA GLN A 389 -11.22 6.98 -12.70
C GLN A 389 -12.25 6.52 -11.65
N GLY A 390 -11.90 5.56 -10.79
CA GLY A 390 -12.75 5.13 -9.69
C GLY A 390 -13.08 6.22 -8.66
N ARG A 391 -12.25 7.26 -8.57
CA ARG A 391 -12.42 8.40 -7.64
C ARG A 391 -13.23 9.52 -8.25
N ILE A 392 -13.18 9.67 -9.57
CA ILE A 392 -13.76 10.80 -10.28
C ILE A 392 -15.27 10.64 -10.38
N PRO A 393 -16.05 11.72 -10.15
CA PRO A 393 -17.49 11.68 -10.31
C PRO A 393 -17.89 11.22 -11.71
N ALA A 394 -18.79 10.26 -11.81
CA ALA A 394 -19.50 9.99 -13.04
C ALA A 394 -20.27 11.27 -13.44
N HIS A 395 -20.32 11.56 -14.74
CA HIS A 395 -21.05 12.73 -15.26
C HIS A 395 -20.49 14.10 -14.85
N ILE A 396 -19.22 14.18 -14.52
CA ILE A 396 -18.54 15.45 -14.18
C ILE A 396 -18.68 16.49 -15.32
N PHE A 397 -18.85 16.03 -16.55
CA PHE A 397 -19.13 16.86 -17.72
C PHE A 397 -20.54 16.58 -18.24
N GLN A 398 -21.41 17.55 -18.17
CA GLN A 398 -22.63 17.56 -18.97
C GLN A 398 -22.28 18.04 -20.38
N THR A 399 -22.07 17.13 -21.31
CA THR A 399 -22.18 17.48 -22.74
C THR A 399 -23.64 17.62 -23.08
N GLY A 400 -23.99 18.54 -23.97
CA GLY A 400 -25.38 18.80 -24.35
C GLY A 400 -26.17 17.59 -24.88
N ASN A 401 -25.48 16.48 -25.17
CA ASN A 401 -26.05 15.15 -25.38
C ASN A 401 -25.79 14.31 -24.13
N LYS A 402 -26.82 14.08 -23.35
CA LYS A 402 -26.81 13.36 -22.05
C LYS A 402 -26.32 11.91 -22.08
N THR A 403 -25.73 11.44 -23.18
CA THR A 403 -25.30 10.06 -23.41
C THR A 403 -23.79 9.86 -23.43
N SER A 404 -22.98 10.91 -23.39
CA SER A 404 -21.53 10.76 -23.43
C SER A 404 -20.89 10.87 -22.03
N TRP A 405 -20.14 9.88 -21.72
CA TRP A 405 -19.43 9.66 -20.46
C TRP A 405 -18.13 10.41 -20.42
N ALA A 406 -17.89 11.14 -19.40
CA ALA A 406 -16.56 11.62 -19.12
C ALA A 406 -15.88 10.68 -18.10
N GLY A 407 -15.48 9.53 -18.52
CA GLY A 407 -14.49 8.63 -17.88
C GLY A 407 -14.42 8.44 -16.35
N GLY A 408 -15.28 9.09 -15.59
CA GLY A 408 -15.35 8.95 -14.13
C GLY A 408 -16.32 7.83 -13.73
N PHE A 409 -16.01 7.13 -12.62
CA PHE A 409 -16.76 5.95 -12.20
C PHE A 409 -17.49 6.14 -10.87
N SER A 410 -17.26 7.20 -10.11
CA SER A 410 -17.82 7.43 -8.76
C SER A 410 -17.67 6.25 -7.79
N ALA A 411 -16.80 5.29 -8.08
CA ALA A 411 -16.84 3.97 -7.48
C ALA A 411 -16.30 3.95 -6.04
N ILE A 412 -15.16 4.63 -5.78
CA ILE A 412 -14.56 4.63 -4.44
C ILE A 412 -15.37 5.54 -3.53
N SER A 413 -16.14 4.93 -2.66
CA SER A 413 -17.12 5.56 -1.80
C SER A 413 -16.68 5.48 -0.34
N PRO A 414 -16.08 6.54 0.26
CA PRO A 414 -15.72 6.56 1.67
C PRO A 414 -16.93 6.20 2.56
N THR A 415 -16.73 5.34 3.55
CA THR A 415 -17.80 4.96 4.49
C THR A 415 -18.12 6.09 5.47
N LEU A 416 -19.26 6.02 6.15
CA LEU A 416 -19.55 6.94 7.27
C LEU A 416 -18.51 6.80 8.38
N TYR A 417 -17.99 5.59 8.63
CA TYR A 417 -16.89 5.40 9.56
C TYR A 417 -15.70 6.31 9.22
N THR A 418 -15.29 6.35 7.96
CA THR A 418 -14.25 7.27 7.49
C THR A 418 -14.60 8.73 7.76
N ILE A 419 -15.79 9.17 7.38
CA ILE A 419 -16.23 10.56 7.54
C ILE A 419 -16.27 10.96 9.02
N GLU A 420 -16.70 10.09 9.90
CA GLU A 420 -16.82 10.32 11.35
C GLU A 420 -15.46 10.31 12.08
N HIS A 421 -14.41 9.71 11.50
CA HIS A 421 -13.09 9.58 12.13
C HIS A 421 -12.07 10.64 11.70
N PHE A 422 -12.33 11.44 10.64
CA PHE A 422 -11.58 12.68 10.45
C PHE A 422 -11.90 13.63 11.60
N TYR A 423 -10.92 14.42 12.03
CA TYR A 423 -11.10 15.32 13.15
C TYR A 423 -11.95 16.55 12.80
N THR A 424 -12.48 17.20 13.82
CA THR A 424 -12.90 18.62 13.75
C THR A 424 -11.69 19.52 13.56
N GLU A 425 -11.90 20.79 13.27
CA GLU A 425 -10.80 21.77 13.17
C GLU A 425 -10.05 21.96 14.50
N ASP A 426 -10.67 21.61 15.63
CA ASP A 426 -10.05 21.64 16.97
C ASP A 426 -9.23 20.37 17.28
N GLY A 427 -9.16 19.43 16.35
CA GLY A 427 -8.32 18.23 16.45
C GLY A 427 -8.88 17.12 17.33
N VAL A 428 -10.19 17.11 17.58
CA VAL A 428 -10.90 16.04 18.28
C VAL A 428 -11.91 15.35 17.37
N LEU A 429 -12.31 14.12 17.70
CA LEU A 429 -13.31 13.41 16.91
C LEU A 429 -14.68 14.11 16.99
N PRO A 430 -15.49 14.13 15.92
CA PRO A 430 -16.83 14.71 15.91
C PRO A 430 -17.72 14.24 17.06
N GLU A 431 -17.67 12.95 17.41
CA GLU A 431 -18.46 12.38 18.51
C GLU A 431 -17.99 12.90 19.87
N GLU A 432 -16.68 13.03 20.06
CA GLU A 432 -16.09 13.61 21.27
C GLU A 432 -16.44 15.10 21.40
N ALA A 433 -16.25 15.88 20.33
CA ALA A 433 -16.62 17.30 20.30
C ALA A 433 -18.13 17.55 20.46
N ALA A 434 -18.98 16.67 19.92
CA ALA A 434 -20.43 16.75 20.12
C ALA A 434 -20.83 16.50 21.57
N SER A 435 -20.09 15.68 22.32
CA SER A 435 -20.34 15.43 23.74
C SER A 435 -20.04 16.63 24.65
N THR A 436 -19.15 17.51 24.22
CA THR A 436 -18.78 18.77 24.91
C THR A 436 -19.58 19.98 24.43
N GLY A 437 -20.31 19.83 23.31
CA GLY A 437 -21.08 20.91 22.69
C GLY A 437 -20.27 21.75 21.68
N ASP A 438 -19.04 21.39 21.41
CA ASP A 438 -18.14 22.09 20.47
C ASP A 438 -18.39 21.69 19.01
N PHE A 439 -19.25 20.70 18.79
CA PHE A 439 -19.67 20.23 17.46
C PHE A 439 -21.17 19.90 17.46
N ALA A 440 -21.76 19.81 16.27
CA ALA A 440 -23.17 19.42 16.15
C ALA A 440 -23.43 18.05 16.80
N SER A 441 -24.52 17.87 17.48
CA SER A 441 -24.92 16.61 18.10
C SER A 441 -25.12 15.53 17.01
N ARG A 442 -24.91 14.27 17.36
CA ARG A 442 -25.07 13.14 16.43
C ARG A 442 -26.45 13.09 15.74
N ALA A 443 -27.49 13.56 16.44
CA ALA A 443 -28.84 13.66 15.90
C ALA A 443 -28.98 14.76 14.83
N GLU A 444 -28.09 15.75 14.86
CA GLU A 444 -28.08 16.86 13.91
C GLU A 444 -27.12 16.69 12.74
N TRP A 445 -26.20 15.74 12.77
CA TRP A 445 -25.14 15.59 11.78
C TRP A 445 -25.63 15.64 10.33
N PHE A 446 -26.79 15.07 10.06
CA PHE A 446 -27.38 14.99 8.70
C PHE A 446 -28.38 16.12 8.39
N GLN A 447 -28.51 17.10 9.28
CA GLN A 447 -29.29 18.31 9.01
C GLN A 447 -28.48 19.30 8.17
N LYS A 448 -29.19 20.20 7.47
CA LYS A 448 -28.57 21.30 6.72
C LYS A 448 -27.71 22.17 7.63
N ALA A 449 -26.55 22.56 7.14
CA ALA A 449 -25.64 23.45 7.87
C ALA A 449 -26.07 24.93 7.88
N GLY A 450 -27.12 25.28 7.12
CA GLY A 450 -27.60 26.66 7.04
C GLY A 450 -26.81 27.56 6.07
N ILE A 451 -25.98 26.98 5.22
CA ILE A 451 -25.21 27.71 4.22
C ILE A 451 -26.15 28.08 3.07
N ALA A 452 -26.09 29.31 2.59
CA ALA A 452 -26.95 29.81 1.53
C ALA A 452 -26.19 30.01 0.22
N GLY A 453 -26.86 29.80 -0.91
CA GLY A 453 -26.40 30.17 -2.24
C GLY A 453 -25.43 29.19 -2.92
N ASN A 454 -25.32 29.32 -4.23
CA ASN A 454 -24.36 28.60 -5.10
C ASN A 454 -24.37 27.06 -5.00
N ASN A 455 -25.56 26.47 -4.80
CA ASN A 455 -25.76 25.02 -4.61
C ASN A 455 -25.08 24.46 -3.34
N ARG A 456 -24.93 25.29 -2.30
CA ARG A 456 -24.31 24.90 -1.02
C ARG A 456 -25.33 24.59 0.07
N GLU A 457 -26.62 24.83 -0.19
CA GLU A 457 -27.72 24.72 0.78
C GLU A 457 -27.88 23.31 1.34
N ASP A 458 -27.36 22.33 0.65
CA ASP A 458 -27.48 20.90 0.98
C ASP A 458 -26.27 20.34 1.72
N ILE A 459 -25.30 21.18 2.10
CA ILE A 459 -24.19 20.74 2.96
C ILE A 459 -24.75 20.39 4.35
N ILE A 460 -24.38 19.21 4.83
CA ILE A 460 -24.77 18.72 6.15
C ILE A 460 -23.81 19.20 7.25
N LYS A 461 -24.32 19.33 8.49
CA LYS A 461 -23.53 19.81 9.65
C LYS A 461 -22.27 18.95 9.89
N LEU A 462 -22.32 17.64 9.63
CA LEU A 462 -21.16 16.75 9.75
C LEU A 462 -19.97 17.15 8.86
N CYS A 463 -20.20 17.89 7.78
CA CYS A 463 -19.17 18.32 6.82
C CYS A 463 -18.62 19.74 7.07
N VAL A 464 -19.01 20.38 8.17
CA VAL A 464 -18.57 21.75 8.53
C VAL A 464 -17.59 21.67 9.71
N ASN A 465 -16.70 22.64 9.83
CA ASN A 465 -15.69 22.74 10.90
C ASN A 465 -14.83 21.47 11.04
N ARG A 466 -14.35 20.98 9.90
CA ARG A 466 -13.49 19.79 9.83
C ARG A 466 -12.03 20.18 9.56
N GLU A 467 -11.12 19.28 9.90
CA GLU A 467 -9.69 19.46 9.65
C GLU A 467 -9.33 19.60 8.16
N PRO A 468 -8.15 20.16 7.82
CA PRO A 468 -7.76 20.38 6.41
C PRO A 468 -7.72 19.12 5.55
N ARG A 469 -7.29 17.94 6.08
CA ARG A 469 -7.28 16.68 5.33
C ARG A 469 -8.66 16.23 4.90
N PHE A 470 -9.70 16.52 5.70
CA PHE A 470 -11.07 16.23 5.31
C PHE A 470 -11.42 16.90 3.99
N TYR A 471 -11.20 18.20 3.86
CA TYR A 471 -11.48 18.96 2.64
C TYR A 471 -10.48 18.68 1.50
N ALA A 472 -9.29 18.20 1.83
CA ALA A 472 -8.31 17.83 0.84
C ALA A 472 -8.63 16.50 0.15
N TRP A 473 -9.14 15.53 0.90
CA TRP A 473 -9.26 14.14 0.44
C TRP A 473 -10.68 13.64 0.30
N MET A 474 -11.63 14.19 1.04
CA MET A 474 -13.03 13.81 0.97
C MET A 474 -13.82 14.82 0.12
N ALA A 475 -14.90 14.36 -0.48
CA ALA A 475 -15.84 15.16 -1.22
C ALA A 475 -17.27 14.72 -0.88
N PHE A 476 -18.18 15.67 -0.78
CA PHE A 476 -19.52 15.48 -0.25
C PHE A 476 -20.53 16.37 -1.02
N ASP A 477 -21.81 16.09 -0.85
CA ASP A 477 -22.88 16.82 -1.51
C ASP A 477 -22.83 18.33 -1.17
N GLY A 478 -22.85 19.19 -2.18
CA GLY A 478 -22.65 20.64 -2.04
C GLY A 478 -21.18 21.08 -1.90
N GLY A 479 -20.23 20.14 -1.75
CA GLY A 479 -18.79 20.43 -1.69
C GLY A 479 -18.15 20.52 -3.08
N ASP A 480 -16.93 21.04 -3.13
CA ASP A 480 -16.13 21.08 -4.36
C ASP A 480 -15.45 19.75 -4.64
N TYR A 481 -15.40 19.39 -5.92
CA TYR A 481 -14.55 18.31 -6.43
C TYR A 481 -13.58 18.86 -7.47
N GLY A 482 -12.28 18.57 -7.26
CA GLY A 482 -11.22 19.07 -8.13
C GLY A 482 -10.99 20.58 -8.00
N SER A 483 -9.93 21.07 -8.62
CA SER A 483 -9.60 22.50 -8.64
C SER A 483 -9.76 23.10 -10.02
N LYS A 484 -9.41 22.34 -11.07
CA LYS A 484 -9.43 22.83 -12.44
C LYS A 484 -10.10 21.79 -13.34
N LEU A 485 -11.40 21.92 -13.54
CA LEU A 485 -12.11 21.12 -14.52
C LEU A 485 -12.21 21.89 -15.82
N LEU A 486 -11.67 21.34 -16.90
CA LEU A 486 -11.85 21.89 -18.24
C LEU A 486 -13.16 21.39 -18.85
N LYS A 487 -13.96 22.29 -19.34
CA LYS A 487 -15.03 21.94 -20.26
C LYS A 487 -14.42 21.60 -21.62
N ALA A 488 -14.87 20.50 -22.20
CA ALA A 488 -14.27 19.86 -23.36
C ALA A 488 -14.16 20.69 -24.65
N SER A 489 -14.84 21.80 -24.78
CA SER A 489 -14.97 22.49 -26.07
C SER A 489 -14.61 23.97 -26.11
N SER A 490 -14.30 24.60 -24.99
CA SER A 490 -14.20 26.05 -24.95
C SER A 490 -12.84 26.62 -24.54
N GLY A 491 -11.89 25.78 -24.15
CA GLY A 491 -10.60 26.27 -23.60
C GLY A 491 -10.72 27.01 -22.28
N ASP A 492 -11.91 27.09 -21.71
CA ASP A 492 -12.13 27.70 -20.41
C ASP A 492 -11.50 26.85 -19.32
N ALA A 493 -10.55 27.44 -18.60
CA ALA A 493 -10.12 26.92 -17.34
C ALA A 493 -11.34 26.87 -16.42
N GLY A 494 -11.88 25.64 -16.21
CA GLY A 494 -13.15 25.46 -15.52
C GLY A 494 -13.12 25.90 -14.09
N SER A 495 -14.30 25.93 -13.49
CA SER A 495 -14.52 26.06 -12.05
C SER A 495 -14.45 24.69 -11.42
N PRO A 496 -14.20 24.57 -10.10
CA PRO A 496 -14.44 23.35 -9.36
C PRO A 496 -15.85 22.81 -9.60
N CYS A 497 -16.00 21.49 -9.62
CA CYS A 497 -17.31 20.86 -9.74
C CYS A 497 -17.98 20.87 -8.37
N VAL A 498 -19.14 21.52 -8.25
CA VAL A 498 -19.99 21.40 -7.08
C VAL A 498 -20.75 20.08 -7.17
N LEU A 499 -20.55 19.18 -6.21
CA LEU A 499 -21.21 17.88 -6.22
C LEU A 499 -22.72 18.03 -5.91
N ASN A 500 -23.52 17.32 -6.68
CA ASN A 500 -24.94 17.08 -6.41
C ASN A 500 -25.17 15.56 -6.45
N MET A 501 -25.09 14.92 -5.29
CA MET A 501 -25.14 13.47 -5.13
C MET A 501 -26.58 12.92 -5.05
N LYS A 502 -27.58 13.79 -4.93
CA LYS A 502 -28.99 13.42 -4.75
C LYS A 502 -29.74 13.18 -6.05
N THR A 503 -29.27 13.76 -7.14
CA THR A 503 -29.99 13.73 -8.42
C THR A 503 -29.20 13.01 -9.51
N ALA A 504 -29.90 12.25 -10.33
CA ALA A 504 -29.33 11.58 -11.51
C ALA A 504 -28.85 12.60 -12.57
N ALA A 505 -29.45 13.77 -12.64
CA ALA A 505 -28.98 14.85 -13.51
C ALA A 505 -27.64 15.46 -13.04
N GLY A 506 -27.33 15.34 -11.76
CA GLY A 506 -26.04 15.67 -11.15
C GLY A 506 -25.09 14.47 -11.15
N HIS A 507 -24.60 14.11 -9.95
CA HIS A 507 -23.61 13.04 -9.72
C HIS A 507 -24.21 11.85 -8.96
N GLY A 508 -25.53 11.84 -8.77
CA GLY A 508 -26.25 10.82 -8.02
C GLY A 508 -26.43 9.51 -8.78
N TYR A 509 -27.08 8.60 -8.11
CA TYR A 509 -27.32 7.23 -8.58
C TYR A 509 -28.23 7.19 -9.82
N ASP A 510 -27.75 6.53 -10.87
CA ASP A 510 -28.53 6.25 -12.09
C ASP A 510 -27.97 5.04 -12.85
N LEU A 511 -28.57 3.88 -12.65
CA LEU A 511 -28.20 2.65 -13.36
C LEU A 511 -28.49 2.68 -14.87
N THR A 512 -29.34 3.58 -15.34
CA THR A 512 -29.65 3.69 -16.78
C THR A 512 -28.48 4.25 -17.57
N ARG A 513 -27.58 4.96 -16.90
CA ARG A 513 -26.38 5.55 -17.52
C ARG A 513 -25.20 4.61 -17.48
N SER A 514 -25.06 3.85 -16.38
CA SER A 514 -24.05 2.79 -16.23
C SER A 514 -24.46 1.84 -15.13
N PRO A 515 -24.41 0.53 -15.40
CA PRO A 515 -24.82 -0.46 -14.41
C PRO A 515 -23.84 -0.61 -13.22
N ARG A 516 -22.69 0.07 -13.25
CA ARG A 516 -21.63 -0.10 -12.22
C ARG A 516 -20.92 1.17 -11.78
N ASN A 517 -21.16 2.31 -12.46
CA ASN A 517 -20.46 3.56 -12.18
C ASN A 517 -21.33 4.49 -11.33
N TYR A 518 -21.46 4.17 -10.06
CA TYR A 518 -22.24 4.93 -9.09
C TYR A 518 -21.57 4.93 -7.72
N ASN A 519 -22.00 5.83 -6.86
CA ASN A 519 -21.53 5.94 -5.50
C ASN A 519 -22.48 5.21 -4.55
N VAL A 520 -21.94 4.49 -3.56
CA VAL A 520 -22.75 3.68 -2.64
C VAL A 520 -22.94 4.31 -1.25
N THR A 521 -22.17 5.37 -0.90
CA THR A 521 -22.17 5.95 0.45
C THR A 521 -22.67 7.39 0.51
N GLY A 522 -22.75 8.11 -0.62
CA GLY A 522 -23.02 9.53 -0.66
C GLY A 522 -21.78 10.42 -0.43
N PHE A 523 -20.62 9.84 -0.30
CA PHE A 523 -19.33 10.53 -0.19
C PHE A 523 -18.37 10.04 -1.26
N MET A 524 -17.47 10.93 -1.70
CA MET A 524 -16.43 10.62 -2.67
C MET A 524 -15.05 10.98 -2.14
N THR A 525 -14.00 10.57 -2.83
CA THR A 525 -12.63 10.95 -2.48
C THR A 525 -11.93 11.65 -3.63
N GLN A 526 -11.13 12.65 -3.29
CA GLN A 526 -10.21 13.31 -4.22
C GLN A 526 -8.73 13.01 -3.89
N LYS A 527 -8.46 12.16 -2.89
CA LYS A 527 -7.08 11.73 -2.59
C LYS A 527 -6.46 11.12 -3.85
N TYR A 528 -5.23 11.49 -4.17
CA TYR A 528 -4.49 11.16 -5.41
C TYR A 528 -4.96 11.87 -6.69
N VAL A 529 -6.03 12.63 -6.67
CA VAL A 529 -6.42 13.44 -7.83
C VAL A 529 -5.57 14.70 -7.84
N ASN A 530 -4.71 14.85 -8.86
CA ASN A 530 -3.87 16.04 -8.96
C ASN A 530 -4.74 17.28 -9.18
N PRO A 531 -4.55 18.37 -8.41
CA PRO A 531 -5.29 19.63 -8.62
C PRO A 531 -5.17 20.22 -10.01
N THR A 532 -4.06 19.94 -10.72
CA THR A 532 -3.88 20.35 -12.13
C THR A 532 -4.49 19.40 -13.13
N ALA A 533 -5.03 18.26 -12.69
CA ALA A 533 -5.60 17.27 -13.61
C ALA A 533 -6.69 17.90 -14.46
N GLN A 534 -6.51 17.79 -15.76
CA GLN A 534 -7.46 18.26 -16.75
C GLN A 534 -8.31 17.08 -17.19
N PHE A 535 -9.60 17.16 -16.98
CA PHE A 535 -10.54 16.20 -17.51
C PHE A 535 -11.02 16.69 -18.88
N VAL A 536 -10.25 16.38 -19.92
CA VAL A 536 -10.63 16.74 -21.29
C VAL A 536 -11.41 15.58 -21.89
N PHE A 537 -12.62 15.86 -22.31
CA PHE A 537 -13.39 14.94 -23.14
C PHE A 537 -13.06 15.23 -24.60
N ASP A 538 -12.12 14.50 -25.16
CA ASP A 538 -11.85 14.46 -26.57
C ASP A 538 -11.98 13.02 -27.05
N GLY A 539 -13.04 12.73 -27.81
CA GLY A 539 -13.30 11.43 -28.41
C GLY A 539 -13.43 10.26 -27.40
N GLY A 540 -13.78 10.51 -26.14
CA GLY A 540 -13.97 9.49 -25.10
C GLY A 540 -12.70 9.12 -24.32
N ALA A 541 -11.60 9.82 -24.52
CA ALA A 541 -10.37 9.58 -23.76
C ALA A 541 -10.29 10.49 -22.53
N PHE A 542 -10.11 9.86 -21.38
CA PHE A 542 -9.76 10.53 -20.13
C PHE A 542 -8.25 10.80 -20.11
N GLN A 543 -7.86 12.05 -20.12
CA GLN A 543 -6.46 12.44 -20.00
C GLN A 543 -6.16 13.07 -18.65
N ALA A 544 -6.00 12.25 -17.63
CA ALA A 544 -5.30 12.67 -16.43
C ALA A 544 -3.80 12.44 -16.66
N GLY A 545 -3.16 13.32 -17.38
CA GLY A 545 -1.79 13.16 -17.87
C GLY A 545 -0.73 13.22 -16.76
N ASP A 546 -0.79 12.38 -15.73
CA ASP A 546 0.23 12.40 -14.69
C ASP A 546 0.72 11.00 -14.29
N THR A 547 2.03 10.78 -14.45
CA THR A 547 2.73 9.65 -13.85
C THR A 547 3.29 10.10 -12.52
N LYS A 548 2.67 9.71 -11.42
CA LYS A 548 3.18 9.94 -10.07
C LYS A 548 3.63 8.64 -9.46
N PRO A 549 4.63 8.66 -8.57
CA PRO A 549 5.01 7.49 -7.81
C PRO A 549 3.86 7.00 -6.92
N ILE A 550 3.70 5.69 -6.81
CA ILE A 550 2.81 5.08 -5.82
C ILE A 550 3.59 5.00 -4.51
N PRO A 551 3.16 5.63 -3.42
CA PRO A 551 3.89 5.61 -2.17
C PRO A 551 3.90 4.18 -1.57
N LEU A 552 5.09 3.70 -1.23
CA LEU A 552 5.30 2.47 -0.47
C LEU A 552 5.70 2.77 0.97
N ILE A 553 6.55 3.78 1.17
CA ILE A 553 6.97 4.27 2.50
C ILE A 553 7.07 5.80 2.44
N ARG A 554 6.43 6.48 3.39
CA ARG A 554 6.50 7.92 3.59
C ARG A 554 7.09 8.25 4.97
N LEU A 555 7.69 9.42 5.12
CA LEU A 555 8.28 9.88 6.39
C LEU A 555 7.26 9.93 7.54
N ALA A 556 6.02 10.34 7.25
CA ALA A 556 4.93 10.31 8.24
C ALA A 556 4.74 8.93 8.87
N GLU A 557 5.01 7.84 8.12
CA GLU A 557 4.96 6.50 8.68
C GLU A 557 6.02 6.26 9.73
N LEU A 558 7.24 6.77 9.53
CA LEU A 558 8.31 6.61 10.54
C LEU A 558 7.96 7.34 11.84
N TYR A 559 7.40 8.55 11.76
CA TYR A 559 6.90 9.27 12.92
C TYR A 559 5.81 8.48 13.66
N LEU A 560 4.80 7.99 12.95
CA LEU A 560 3.69 7.27 13.57
C LEU A 560 4.07 5.85 14.04
N ASN A 561 5.00 5.18 13.36
CA ASN A 561 5.55 3.91 13.82
C ASN A 561 6.33 4.10 15.13
N LEU A 562 7.15 5.15 15.20
CA LEU A 562 7.90 5.49 16.42
C LEU A 562 6.95 5.86 17.56
N ALA A 563 5.95 6.71 17.30
CA ALA A 563 4.95 7.09 18.29
C ALA A 563 4.20 5.86 18.85
N GLU A 564 3.80 4.92 17.98
CA GLU A 564 3.13 3.69 18.40
C GLU A 564 4.04 2.79 19.26
N CYS A 565 5.30 2.62 18.84
CA CYS A 565 6.26 1.84 19.62
C CYS A 565 6.52 2.49 21.00
N GLN A 566 6.74 3.80 21.06
CA GLN A 566 6.96 4.55 22.29
C GLN A 566 5.74 4.48 23.22
N ALA A 567 4.54 4.59 22.67
CA ALA A 567 3.31 4.48 23.47
C ALA A 567 3.15 3.06 24.05
N ASN A 568 3.49 2.01 23.29
CA ASN A 568 3.42 0.63 23.78
C ASN A 568 4.51 0.30 24.83
N VAL A 569 5.71 0.85 24.70
CA VAL A 569 6.75 0.75 25.76
C VAL A 569 6.30 1.50 27.02
N GLY A 570 5.63 2.65 26.86
CA GLY A 570 5.03 3.38 27.96
C GLY A 570 6.03 4.16 28.84
N GLY A 571 5.58 4.52 30.06
CA GLY A 571 6.39 5.27 31.03
C GLY A 571 6.85 6.62 30.49
N ALA A 572 8.12 6.94 30.61
CA ALA A 572 8.69 8.21 30.13
C ALA A 572 8.58 8.42 28.61
N ASN A 573 8.35 7.33 27.84
CA ASN A 573 8.22 7.42 26.38
C ASN A 573 6.88 8.00 25.92
N LEU A 574 5.85 8.08 26.75
CA LEU A 574 4.54 8.63 26.37
C LEU A 574 4.62 10.09 25.91
N ALA A 575 5.47 10.90 26.54
CA ALA A 575 5.67 12.30 26.11
C ALA A 575 6.31 12.36 24.70
N ASN A 576 7.28 11.51 24.43
CA ASN A 576 7.91 11.39 23.11
C ASN A 576 6.93 10.87 22.05
N ALA A 577 6.08 9.89 22.41
CA ALA A 577 5.03 9.39 21.54
C ALA A 577 4.05 10.51 21.12
N LEU A 578 3.62 11.33 22.08
CA LEU A 578 2.76 12.50 21.80
C LEU A 578 3.48 13.53 20.92
N ALA A 579 4.77 13.76 21.15
CA ALA A 579 5.56 14.68 20.32
C ALA A 579 5.66 14.20 18.86
N ASN A 580 5.95 12.92 18.64
CA ASN A 580 6.00 12.35 17.28
C ASN A 580 4.62 12.35 16.58
N LEU A 581 3.55 12.08 17.32
CA LEU A 581 2.18 12.22 16.83
C LEU A 581 1.90 13.68 16.41
N LYS A 582 2.35 14.63 17.22
CA LYS A 582 2.16 16.06 16.99
C LYS A 582 2.82 16.55 15.70
N GLU A 583 4.00 16.05 15.34
CA GLU A 583 4.69 16.42 14.08
C GLU A 583 3.80 16.19 12.85
N VAL A 584 3.14 15.04 12.77
CA VAL A 584 2.24 14.72 11.66
C VAL A 584 0.98 15.58 11.70
N ARG A 585 0.42 15.80 12.89
CA ARG A 585 -0.78 16.60 13.08
C ARG A 585 -0.54 18.09 12.78
N ASP A 586 0.58 18.64 13.24
CA ASP A 586 0.96 20.04 12.96
C ASP A 586 1.11 20.30 11.45
N ARG A 587 1.76 19.39 10.72
CA ARG A 587 1.84 19.45 9.28
C ARG A 587 0.45 19.49 8.64
N ALA A 588 -0.47 18.67 9.13
CA ALA A 588 -1.85 18.63 8.66
C ALA A 588 -2.70 19.84 9.12
N GLY A 589 -2.21 20.66 10.05
CA GLY A 589 -2.95 21.77 10.66
C GLY A 589 -4.00 21.30 11.66
N VAL A 590 -3.71 20.22 12.37
CA VAL A 590 -4.60 19.61 13.37
C VAL A 590 -4.05 19.86 14.76
N PRO A 591 -4.74 20.62 15.62
CA PRO A 591 -4.31 20.84 17.00
C PRO A 591 -4.09 19.53 17.77
N THR A 592 -3.07 19.51 18.61
CA THR A 592 -2.76 18.36 19.47
C THR A 592 -2.76 18.83 20.93
N THR A 593 -3.33 18.02 21.83
CA THR A 593 -3.27 18.28 23.26
C THR A 593 -1.83 18.45 23.74
N THR A 594 -1.62 19.34 24.69
CA THR A 594 -0.31 19.54 25.35
C THR A 594 -0.13 18.65 26.59
N THR A 595 -1.23 18.10 27.10
CA THR A 595 -1.22 17.17 28.23
C THR A 595 -1.04 15.74 27.69
N VAL A 596 -0.07 15.01 28.22
CA VAL A 596 0.15 13.61 27.87
C VAL A 596 -1.04 12.76 28.32
N PRO A 597 -1.77 12.13 27.40
CA PRO A 597 -2.91 11.29 27.76
C PRO A 597 -2.47 10.01 28.46
N GLU A 598 -3.42 9.31 29.07
CA GLU A 598 -3.23 7.93 29.51
C GLU A 598 -2.78 7.06 28.35
N GLN A 599 -1.95 6.05 28.64
CA GLN A 599 -1.30 5.20 27.62
C GLN A 599 -2.30 4.62 26.60
N SER A 600 -3.41 4.06 27.07
CA SER A 600 -4.43 3.47 26.21
C SER A 600 -5.08 4.52 25.28
N LYS A 601 -5.38 5.70 25.81
CA LYS A 601 -5.96 6.80 25.02
C LYS A 601 -4.95 7.31 23.98
N LEU A 602 -3.67 7.42 24.33
CA LEU A 602 -2.63 7.84 23.39
C LEU A 602 -2.46 6.81 22.25
N ILE A 603 -2.52 5.51 22.56
CA ILE A 603 -2.49 4.45 21.54
C ILE A 603 -3.71 4.59 20.59
N GLU A 604 -4.91 4.80 21.13
CA GLU A 604 -6.11 5.04 20.31
C GLU A 604 -5.96 6.26 19.41
N MET A 605 -5.42 7.37 19.93
CA MET A 605 -5.15 8.57 19.14
C MET A 605 -4.17 8.30 18.01
N ILE A 606 -3.09 7.56 18.26
CA ILE A 606 -2.11 7.17 17.25
C ILE A 606 -2.75 6.24 16.20
N HIS A 607 -3.56 5.27 16.61
CA HIS A 607 -4.28 4.38 15.70
C HIS A 607 -5.24 5.16 14.80
N ASN A 608 -5.97 6.14 15.35
CA ASN A 608 -6.86 6.98 14.56
C ASN A 608 -6.07 7.91 13.62
N GLU A 609 -4.95 8.50 14.09
CA GLU A 609 -4.08 9.30 13.23
C GLU A 609 -3.53 8.48 12.05
N ARG A 610 -3.10 7.23 12.29
CA ARG A 610 -2.70 6.31 11.23
C ARG A 610 -3.84 6.04 10.25
N PHE A 611 -5.06 5.85 10.75
CA PHE A 611 -6.23 5.63 9.90
C PHE A 611 -6.48 6.83 8.96
N ILE A 612 -6.43 8.05 9.46
CA ILE A 612 -6.67 9.26 8.66
C ILE A 612 -5.50 9.50 7.70
N GLU A 613 -4.28 9.56 8.23
CA GLU A 613 -3.09 9.93 7.47
C GLU A 613 -2.84 8.95 6.31
N PHE A 614 -2.99 7.65 6.58
CA PHE A 614 -2.80 6.60 5.58
C PHE A 614 -4.10 6.09 4.97
N TRP A 615 -5.19 6.84 5.10
CA TRP A 615 -6.46 6.47 4.47
C TRP A 615 -6.25 6.14 3.00
N ASN A 616 -6.70 4.97 2.57
CA ASN A 616 -6.54 4.46 1.21
C ASN A 616 -5.07 4.40 0.71
N GLU A 617 -4.10 4.12 1.60
CA GLU A 617 -2.69 3.87 1.27
C GLU A 617 -2.27 2.40 1.51
N GLY A 618 -3.21 1.48 1.73
CA GLY A 618 -2.93 0.06 1.91
C GLY A 618 -2.47 -0.34 3.33
N HIS A 619 -2.53 0.56 4.29
CA HIS A 619 -2.13 0.27 5.67
C HIS A 619 -3.24 -0.37 6.50
N ARG A 620 -4.49 0.06 6.33
CA ARG A 620 -5.61 -0.23 7.24
C ARG A 620 -5.83 -1.71 7.51
N TYR A 621 -5.87 -2.54 6.46
CA TYR A 621 -6.10 -3.98 6.61
C TYR A 621 -5.01 -4.64 7.46
N HIS A 622 -3.76 -4.27 7.21
CA HIS A 622 -2.61 -4.80 7.95
C HIS A 622 -2.54 -4.27 9.38
N ASP A 623 -2.85 -3.00 9.60
CA ASP A 623 -2.87 -2.39 10.94
C ASP A 623 -3.92 -3.07 11.83
N VAL A 624 -5.15 -3.21 11.35
CA VAL A 624 -6.24 -3.88 12.10
C VAL A 624 -5.88 -5.34 12.42
N ARG A 625 -5.26 -6.06 11.47
CA ARG A 625 -4.80 -7.44 11.70
C ARG A 625 -3.70 -7.51 12.75
N ARG A 626 -2.62 -6.71 12.62
CA ARG A 626 -1.51 -6.77 13.56
C ARG A 626 -1.90 -6.32 14.98
N TRP A 627 -2.91 -5.45 15.12
CA TRP A 627 -3.49 -5.08 16.41
C TRP A 627 -4.36 -6.18 17.02
N ALA A 628 -4.64 -7.27 16.28
CA ALA A 628 -5.58 -8.33 16.64
C ALA A 628 -7.02 -7.83 16.86
N GLU A 629 -7.42 -6.77 16.15
CA GLU A 629 -8.72 -6.09 16.30
C GLU A 629 -9.68 -6.35 15.11
N GLY A 630 -9.48 -7.45 14.38
CA GLY A 630 -10.29 -7.78 13.20
C GLY A 630 -11.79 -7.80 13.46
N GLN A 631 -12.26 -8.43 14.55
CA GLN A 631 -13.67 -8.48 14.91
C GLN A 631 -14.25 -7.09 15.24
N LYS A 632 -13.45 -6.22 15.86
CA LYS A 632 -13.88 -4.86 16.23
C LYS A 632 -14.19 -4.00 15.01
N TYR A 633 -13.32 -4.01 14.02
CA TYR A 633 -13.42 -3.13 12.85
C TYR A 633 -14.09 -3.82 11.66
N PHE A 634 -13.75 -5.06 11.36
CA PHE A 634 -14.24 -5.80 10.21
C PHE A 634 -15.40 -6.77 10.56
N GLY A 635 -15.87 -6.75 11.80
CA GLY A 635 -17.14 -7.33 12.21
C GLY A 635 -18.28 -6.31 12.25
N ALA A 636 -18.00 -5.02 12.08
CA ALA A 636 -18.98 -3.94 12.10
C ALA A 636 -19.72 -3.81 10.75
N LYS A 637 -20.84 -3.08 10.74
CA LYS A 637 -21.57 -2.76 9.52
C LYS A 637 -20.88 -1.63 8.77
N ARG A 638 -20.82 -1.75 7.43
CA ARG A 638 -20.51 -0.60 6.57
C ARG A 638 -21.74 0.28 6.45
N GLU A 639 -21.56 1.58 6.62
CA GLU A 639 -22.62 2.57 6.56
C GLU A 639 -22.28 3.72 5.63
N GLY A 640 -23.31 4.34 5.07
CA GLY A 640 -23.27 5.53 4.24
C GLY A 640 -24.52 6.37 4.44
N LEU A 641 -24.75 7.34 3.55
CA LEU A 641 -26.02 7.98 3.36
C LEU A 641 -26.91 7.09 2.45
N ASN A 642 -28.18 7.42 2.28
CA ASN A 642 -29.09 6.71 1.39
C ASN A 642 -28.81 7.11 -0.09
N ALA A 643 -27.62 6.75 -0.58
CA ALA A 643 -27.08 7.21 -1.86
C ALA A 643 -27.55 6.39 -3.07
N MET A 644 -28.04 5.15 -2.85
CA MET A 644 -28.43 4.24 -3.94
C MET A 644 -29.91 4.41 -4.35
N VAL A 645 -30.38 5.64 -4.37
CA VAL A 645 -31.73 6.02 -4.75
C VAL A 645 -31.68 7.17 -5.77
N LYS A 646 -32.57 7.08 -6.77
CA LYS A 646 -32.62 8.06 -7.85
C LYS A 646 -33.51 9.24 -7.49
N ASP A 647 -33.01 10.48 -7.70
CA ASP A 647 -33.77 11.72 -7.61
C ASP A 647 -34.60 11.86 -6.32
N VAL A 648 -33.90 11.91 -5.18
CA VAL A 648 -34.51 12.04 -3.86
C VAL A 648 -34.31 13.40 -3.24
N PRO A 649 -35.25 13.89 -2.41
CA PRO A 649 -35.09 15.11 -1.65
C PRO A 649 -34.01 14.96 -0.55
N PHE A 650 -33.54 16.11 -0.05
CA PHE A 650 -32.47 16.20 0.95
C PHE A 650 -32.70 15.26 2.15
N GLU A 651 -33.90 15.25 2.72
CA GLU A 651 -34.23 14.52 3.94
C GLU A 651 -34.26 13.00 3.73
N LYS A 652 -34.45 12.54 2.51
CA LYS A 652 -34.39 11.13 2.16
C LYS A 652 -33.00 10.65 1.80
N PHE A 653 -32.17 11.55 1.26
CA PHE A 653 -30.78 11.24 0.93
C PHE A 653 -29.90 11.19 2.19
N ASN A 654 -30.02 12.21 3.05
CA ASN A 654 -29.16 12.36 4.23
C ASN A 654 -29.67 11.55 5.42
N VAL A 655 -29.78 10.24 5.24
CA VAL A 655 -30.17 9.26 6.26
C VAL A 655 -29.09 8.19 6.37
N ARG A 656 -28.63 7.94 7.59
CA ARG A 656 -27.70 6.82 7.88
C ARG A 656 -28.30 5.52 7.36
N THR A 657 -27.58 4.85 6.47
CA THR A 657 -28.05 3.64 5.78
C THR A 657 -26.94 2.60 5.83
N THR A 658 -27.32 1.38 6.24
CA THR A 658 -26.41 0.22 6.13
C THR A 658 -26.28 -0.16 4.66
N ILE A 659 -25.05 -0.27 4.18
CA ILE A 659 -24.74 -0.73 2.83
C ILE A 659 -24.91 -2.27 2.84
N ASP A 660 -25.59 -2.81 1.82
CA ASP A 660 -25.79 -4.28 1.68
C ASP A 660 -24.47 -4.98 1.23
N GLN A 661 -23.44 -4.76 1.99
CA GLN A 661 -22.10 -5.34 1.83
C GLN A 661 -21.53 -5.64 3.23
N PRO A 662 -22.08 -6.61 3.97
CA PRO A 662 -21.71 -6.86 5.35
C PRO A 662 -20.32 -7.46 5.45
N PHE A 663 -19.55 -7.03 6.45
CA PHE A 663 -18.38 -7.78 6.89
C PHE A 663 -18.80 -9.12 7.52
N ARG A 664 -18.02 -10.16 7.20
CA ARG A 664 -18.17 -11.51 7.77
C ARG A 664 -16.85 -11.96 8.37
N TRP A 665 -16.42 -11.24 9.40
CA TRP A 665 -15.14 -11.55 10.03
C TRP A 665 -15.11 -12.96 10.61
N ASN A 666 -13.98 -13.60 10.42
CA ASN A 666 -13.59 -14.84 11.08
C ASN A 666 -12.08 -14.79 11.31
N ASP A 667 -11.60 -15.26 12.44
CA ASP A 667 -10.18 -15.14 12.80
C ASP A 667 -9.22 -15.82 11.82
N ARG A 668 -9.69 -16.79 11.00
CA ARG A 668 -8.87 -17.32 9.91
C ARG A 668 -8.37 -16.21 8.95
N LEU A 669 -9.10 -15.09 8.85
CA LEU A 669 -8.75 -13.95 8.00
C LEU A 669 -7.54 -13.16 8.51
N TYR A 670 -7.00 -13.46 9.71
CA TYR A 670 -5.67 -13.02 10.10
C TYR A 670 -4.58 -13.59 9.19
N LEU A 671 -4.86 -14.66 8.44
CA LEU A 671 -3.96 -15.31 7.51
C LEU A 671 -4.60 -15.40 6.12
N ALA A 672 -3.79 -15.31 5.08
CA ALA A 672 -4.21 -15.67 3.74
C ALA A 672 -3.95 -17.17 3.49
N PRO A 673 -4.81 -17.87 2.74
CA PRO A 673 -4.55 -19.24 2.36
C PRO A 673 -3.46 -19.34 1.30
N ILE A 674 -2.66 -20.40 1.35
CA ILE A 674 -1.78 -20.80 0.26
C ILE A 674 -2.59 -21.65 -0.72
N GLN A 675 -2.31 -21.51 -2.01
CA GLN A 675 -2.95 -22.36 -3.02
C GLN A 675 -2.74 -23.85 -2.71
N ASN A 676 -3.80 -24.64 -2.73
CA ASN A 676 -3.73 -26.07 -2.42
C ASN A 676 -2.67 -26.80 -3.24
N ALA A 677 -2.54 -26.46 -4.52
CA ALA A 677 -1.51 -27.06 -5.39
C ALA A 677 -0.07 -26.85 -4.86
N GLU A 678 0.22 -25.70 -4.25
CA GLU A 678 1.54 -25.43 -3.68
C GLU A 678 1.75 -26.18 -2.36
N VAL A 679 0.71 -26.30 -1.54
CA VAL A 679 0.77 -27.09 -0.32
C VAL A 679 0.99 -28.58 -0.64
N TYR A 680 0.33 -29.11 -1.67
CA TYR A 680 0.50 -30.52 -2.08
C TYR A 680 1.85 -30.82 -2.72
N LYS A 681 2.46 -29.85 -3.42
CA LYS A 681 3.81 -30.01 -3.99
C LYS A 681 4.91 -30.12 -2.93
N ASN A 682 4.71 -29.49 -1.77
CA ASN A 682 5.68 -29.50 -0.68
C ASN A 682 5.16 -30.33 0.50
N PRO A 683 5.68 -31.57 0.73
CA PRO A 683 5.21 -32.47 1.77
C PRO A 683 5.40 -31.92 3.19
N GLN A 684 6.30 -30.94 3.37
CA GLN A 684 6.57 -30.33 4.67
C GLN A 684 5.66 -29.11 4.93
N MET A 685 4.94 -28.64 3.92
CA MET A 685 4.10 -27.46 4.05
C MET A 685 2.84 -27.74 4.88
N VAL A 686 2.44 -26.78 5.68
CA VAL A 686 1.15 -26.73 6.36
C VAL A 686 0.32 -25.56 5.82
N GLN A 687 -0.98 -25.78 5.64
CA GLN A 687 -1.89 -24.72 5.22
C GLN A 687 -2.06 -23.67 6.31
N ALA A 688 -2.51 -22.46 5.95
CA ALA A 688 -2.96 -21.48 6.93
C ALA A 688 -4.13 -22.04 7.76
N TYR A 689 -4.17 -21.69 9.04
CA TYR A 689 -5.21 -22.20 9.94
C TYR A 689 -6.61 -21.80 9.45
N GLY A 690 -7.52 -22.78 9.42
CA GLY A 690 -8.91 -22.57 9.00
C GLY A 690 -9.18 -22.68 7.49
N TYR A 691 -8.18 -23.08 6.69
CA TYR A 691 -8.32 -23.28 5.24
C TYR A 691 -8.04 -24.69 4.76
#